data_632b3f147f7cba76a524b2fb2b56a347
#
_entry.id   632b3f147f7cba76a524b2fb2b56a347
#
_cell.length_a   1.000
_cell.length_b   1.000
_cell.length_c   1.000
_cell.angle_alpha   90.00
_cell.angle_beta   90.00
_cell.angle_gamma   90.00
#
_symmetry.space_group_name_H-M   'P 1'
#
loop_
_entity.id
_entity.type
_entity.pdbx_description
1 polymer ?
#
loop_
_entity_poly.entity_id
_entity_poly.type
_entity_poly.pdbx_seq_one_letter_code
_entity_poly.pdbx_strand_id
1 'polypeptide(L)'
;MRYPLVDGQGNFGNIDGDNPAASRYTEARLTAAAEALMEGLAEDAVDFRPNYDGTLTEPVVMPAAFPNLLANGASGIAVGMATNIPPHNIDELISACLHLIRHPDAQDDTLVDHIPGPDFPTGGVLVEPRESILETYRTGRGAFRLRCRWGLEDLGRGQWQIVVTEIPYQVQKSKLIERLAELIQQKKIPILADVRDESADDLRIVIEPKARTVDPEVLMQTLCRNSDLEIRFSLNMNVLIDGRIPKVCSLKEVLRAFLDHRREVLIRRARHRLEKIDHRLEVLEGFITAFLNLDRVIDIIRYDNDPKAALMAEDWSVKRARATSEKDYLSPLTLGATGQGLTEVQAEAILNMRLRSLRRLEEIELLTEQDALMKERADLEDLLEQGERQWSRIAEQLRETRKQFGAATPFGKRRTSFAESVEVADVPYEAMIEREPITVICSKMGWIRAMKGHQPPETEVKFKDGDEGLFFFHAETTDRLVLFGANGRFYTLAANTLPGGRGTGEPVRLMVDLPNEAGIVTLMPARPGRRLLVASSEGDGFVVSEDEVIAQTRAGKQVLNLGPNARAQVCRVVAGDHVACVGQNRKVLVFPLDELPEMTRGKGVRMQKFKDGGLADATTFRLADGLSWKDPAGRTRTETDLGEWLGKRAGTGRMAPRGFPRNNRFD
;
A
#
# COMPACT_ATOMS: atom_id res chain seq x y z
N MET A 1 -3.73 0.09 17.36
CA MET A 1 -5.13 0.47 17.08
C MET A 1 -5.21 1.96 16.83
N ARG A 2 -6.13 2.41 15.99
CA ARG A 2 -6.35 3.85 15.74
C ARG A 2 -7.02 4.53 16.94
N TYR A 3 -7.89 3.81 17.61
CA TYR A 3 -8.58 4.18 18.84
C TYR A 3 -8.33 3.09 19.89
N PRO A 4 -7.26 3.21 20.69
CA PRO A 4 -6.93 2.21 21.70
C PRO A 4 -8.08 2.00 22.68
N LEU A 5 -8.37 0.74 23.03
CA LEU A 5 -9.42 0.37 23.98
C LEU A 5 -8.86 0.23 25.41
N VAL A 6 -7.56 0.10 25.54
CA VAL A 6 -6.85 -0.01 26.81
C VAL A 6 -5.87 1.15 26.93
N ASP A 7 -5.91 1.85 28.04
CA ASP A 7 -4.89 2.80 28.48
C ASP A 7 -3.96 2.07 29.44
N GLY A 8 -2.70 1.91 29.01
CA GLY A 8 -1.69 1.12 29.70
C GLY A 8 -0.65 1.99 30.39
N GLN A 9 -0.22 1.55 31.58
CA GLN A 9 0.94 2.11 32.26
C GLN A 9 2.04 1.05 32.34
N GLY A 10 3.27 1.41 31.91
CA GLY A 10 4.39 0.50 31.79
C GLY A 10 4.74 0.17 30.33
N ASN A 11 5.57 -0.84 30.12
CA ASN A 11 6.03 -1.23 28.80
C ASN A 11 5.04 -2.21 28.13
N PHE A 12 4.29 -1.72 27.13
CA PHE A 12 3.36 -2.49 26.28
C PHE A 12 3.96 -2.83 24.90
N GLY A 13 5.28 -2.70 24.72
CA GLY A 13 5.97 -2.81 23.45
C GLY A 13 6.24 -1.42 22.83
N ASN A 14 6.98 -1.40 21.73
CA ASN A 14 7.35 -0.15 21.04
C ASN A 14 7.38 -0.32 19.51
N ILE A 15 7.67 0.77 18.81
CA ILE A 15 7.73 0.81 17.33
C ILE A 15 8.94 0.03 16.77
N ASP A 16 9.94 -0.26 17.57
CA ASP A 16 11.10 -1.09 17.18
C ASP A 16 10.76 -2.58 17.14
N GLY A 17 9.62 -2.96 17.71
CA GLY A 17 9.15 -4.33 17.76
C GLY A 17 9.63 -5.08 19.00
N ASP A 18 10.09 -4.38 20.04
CA ASP A 18 10.43 -4.99 21.31
C ASP A 18 9.20 -5.57 22.01
N ASN A 19 9.40 -6.66 22.72
CA ASN A 19 8.34 -7.33 23.44
C ASN A 19 7.84 -6.49 24.62
N PRO A 20 6.52 -6.55 24.95
CA PRO A 20 5.99 -5.95 26.16
C PRO A 20 6.59 -6.58 27.41
N ALA A 21 6.58 -5.85 28.52
CA ALA A 21 6.95 -6.38 29.82
C ALA A 21 5.94 -7.45 30.27
N ALA A 22 6.35 -8.28 31.23
CA ALA A 22 5.43 -9.24 31.86
C ALA A 22 4.28 -8.50 32.56
N SER A 23 3.07 -9.06 32.52
CA SER A 23 1.83 -8.42 33.02
C SER A 23 1.89 -7.94 34.47
N ARG A 24 2.77 -8.56 35.32
CA ARG A 24 2.99 -8.13 36.71
C ARG A 24 3.70 -6.76 36.86
N TYR A 25 4.23 -6.21 35.78
CA TYR A 25 4.90 -4.89 35.74
C TYR A 25 4.08 -3.82 35.02
N THR A 26 2.86 -4.15 34.61
CA THR A 26 2.02 -3.23 33.83
C THR A 26 0.66 -3.09 34.51
N GLU A 27 0.05 -1.93 34.36
CA GLU A 27 -1.32 -1.62 34.76
C GLU A 27 -2.13 -1.26 33.53
N ALA A 28 -3.45 -1.53 33.58
CA ALA A 28 -4.32 -1.27 32.46
C ALA A 28 -5.69 -0.79 32.96
N ARG A 29 -6.27 0.17 32.23
CA ARG A 29 -7.63 0.64 32.42
C ARG A 29 -8.36 0.82 31.10
N LEU A 30 -9.69 0.90 31.15
CA LEU A 30 -10.47 1.18 29.95
C LEU A 30 -10.28 2.63 29.52
N THR A 31 -10.31 2.84 28.20
CA THR A 31 -10.37 4.17 27.61
C THR A 31 -11.81 4.60 27.42
N ALA A 32 -12.04 5.90 27.19
CA ALA A 32 -13.36 6.42 26.82
C ALA A 32 -13.93 5.73 25.55
N ALA A 33 -13.08 5.30 24.61
CA ALA A 33 -13.50 4.54 23.44
C ALA A 33 -14.05 3.15 23.82
N ALA A 34 -13.41 2.47 24.76
CA ALA A 34 -13.91 1.19 25.27
C ALA A 34 -15.22 1.35 26.03
N GLU A 35 -15.34 2.36 26.87
CA GLU A 35 -16.59 2.68 27.59
C GLU A 35 -17.74 2.94 26.61
N ALA A 36 -17.51 3.72 25.56
CA ALA A 36 -18.51 3.99 24.52
C ALA A 36 -18.95 2.72 23.76
N LEU A 37 -18.07 1.73 23.61
CA LEU A 37 -18.44 0.44 23.00
C LEU A 37 -19.32 -0.42 23.92
N MET A 38 -19.19 -0.27 25.24
CA MET A 38 -19.90 -1.06 26.26
C MET A 38 -21.13 -0.36 26.81
N GLU A 39 -21.40 0.87 26.39
CA GLU A 39 -22.54 1.65 26.89
C GLU A 39 -23.86 0.90 26.68
N GLY A 40 -24.62 0.71 27.78
CA GLY A 40 -25.91 0.04 27.75
C GLY A 40 -25.86 -1.48 27.99
N LEU A 41 -24.71 -2.09 28.28
CA LEU A 41 -24.63 -3.54 28.58
C LEU A 41 -25.54 -3.99 29.70
N ALA A 42 -25.77 -3.15 30.73
CA ALA A 42 -26.67 -3.43 31.84
C ALA A 42 -28.16 -3.18 31.51
N GLU A 43 -28.47 -2.80 30.27
CA GLU A 43 -29.81 -2.42 29.81
C GLU A 43 -30.39 -3.38 28.77
N ASP A 44 -30.04 -4.65 28.86
CA ASP A 44 -30.43 -5.72 27.90
C ASP A 44 -30.16 -5.35 26.45
N ALA A 45 -29.11 -4.59 26.19
CA ALA A 45 -28.77 -4.08 24.85
C ALA A 45 -28.38 -5.17 23.85
N VAL A 46 -27.79 -6.27 24.32
CA VAL A 46 -27.27 -7.39 23.54
C VAL A 46 -27.41 -8.71 24.26
N ASP A 47 -27.31 -9.82 23.54
CA ASP A 47 -27.32 -11.16 24.12
C ASP A 47 -26.01 -11.48 24.84
N PHE A 48 -26.12 -12.31 25.88
CA PHE A 48 -25.00 -12.84 26.64
C PHE A 48 -24.86 -14.35 26.43
N ARG A 49 -23.65 -14.84 26.52
CA ARG A 49 -23.31 -16.28 26.48
C ARG A 49 -22.38 -16.62 27.65
N PRO A 50 -22.29 -17.89 28.05
CA PRO A 50 -21.27 -18.31 28.99
C PRO A 50 -19.85 -18.01 28.42
N ASN A 51 -18.94 -17.61 29.29
CA ASN A 51 -17.52 -17.50 28.97
C ASN A 51 -16.91 -18.90 28.79
N TYR A 52 -15.60 -18.97 28.49
CA TYR A 52 -14.89 -20.21 28.16
C TYR A 52 -15.06 -21.32 29.23
N ASP A 53 -15.01 -20.97 30.52
CA ASP A 53 -15.14 -21.94 31.64
C ASP A 53 -16.58 -22.05 32.20
N GLY A 54 -17.52 -21.28 31.68
CA GLY A 54 -18.92 -21.28 32.08
C GLY A 54 -19.20 -20.64 33.47
N THR A 55 -18.19 -20.01 34.07
CA THR A 55 -18.31 -19.41 35.41
C THR A 55 -18.97 -18.02 35.39
N LEU A 56 -18.83 -17.32 34.28
CA LEU A 56 -19.37 -15.97 34.05
C LEU A 56 -20.07 -15.91 32.69
N THR A 57 -20.70 -14.80 32.41
CA THR A 57 -21.27 -14.50 31.10
C THR A 57 -20.54 -13.33 30.43
N GLU A 58 -20.46 -13.37 29.11
CA GLU A 58 -19.91 -12.32 28.30
C GLU A 58 -20.90 -11.91 27.20
N PRO A 59 -20.90 -10.65 26.73
CA PRO A 59 -21.75 -10.24 25.62
C PRO A 59 -21.32 -10.95 24.33
N VAL A 60 -22.30 -11.39 23.53
CA VAL A 60 -22.06 -12.00 22.21
C VAL A 60 -21.44 -10.97 21.25
N VAL A 61 -21.90 -9.72 21.36
CA VAL A 61 -21.44 -8.57 20.59
C VAL A 61 -21.55 -7.32 21.47
N MET A 62 -20.69 -6.32 21.23
CA MET A 62 -20.79 -5.05 21.96
C MET A 62 -21.96 -4.19 21.45
N PRO A 63 -22.62 -3.39 22.31
CA PRO A 63 -23.62 -2.40 21.88
C PRO A 63 -23.08 -1.38 20.88
N ALA A 64 -21.82 -0.98 21.01
CA ALA A 64 -21.00 -0.20 20.10
C ALA A 64 -21.59 1.15 19.66
N ALA A 65 -21.19 2.24 20.31
CA ALA A 65 -21.61 3.60 19.93
C ALA A 65 -21.07 4.05 18.55
N PHE A 66 -20.05 3.40 18.01
CA PHE A 66 -19.45 3.65 16.71
C PHE A 66 -19.03 2.32 16.05
N PRO A 67 -18.85 2.26 14.71
CA PRO A 67 -18.50 1.03 13.99
C PRO A 67 -17.04 0.63 14.24
N ASN A 68 -16.75 -0.01 15.37
CA ASN A 68 -15.41 -0.35 15.82
C ASN A 68 -14.64 -1.24 14.84
N LEU A 69 -15.32 -2.15 14.14
CA LEU A 69 -14.71 -2.98 13.12
C LEU A 69 -13.98 -2.16 12.06
N LEU A 70 -14.58 -1.06 11.60
CA LEU A 70 -13.99 -0.15 10.64
C LEU A 70 -13.06 0.88 11.32
N ALA A 71 -13.42 1.38 12.50
CA ALA A 71 -12.65 2.40 13.21
C ALA A 71 -11.23 1.89 13.59
N ASN A 72 -11.14 0.70 14.15
CA ASN A 72 -9.87 0.10 14.56
C ASN A 72 -9.30 -0.91 13.54
N GLY A 73 -10.11 -1.32 12.56
CA GLY A 73 -9.76 -2.39 11.67
C GLY A 73 -9.78 -3.77 12.35
N ALA A 74 -9.54 -4.80 11.57
CA ALA A 74 -9.42 -6.16 12.05
C ALA A 74 -8.48 -6.96 11.13
N SER A 75 -7.68 -7.85 11.71
CA SER A 75 -6.85 -8.79 10.96
C SER A 75 -6.92 -10.15 11.64
N GLY A 76 -7.21 -11.19 10.86
CA GLY A 76 -7.30 -12.55 11.37
C GLY A 76 -7.27 -13.59 10.27
N ILE A 77 -6.75 -14.77 10.61
CA ILE A 77 -6.63 -15.92 9.72
C ILE A 77 -7.35 -17.08 10.39
N ALA A 78 -8.38 -17.58 9.74
CA ALA A 78 -9.09 -18.79 10.14
C ALA A 78 -8.91 -19.90 9.10
N VAL A 79 -9.38 -21.11 9.40
CA VAL A 79 -9.34 -22.21 8.43
C VAL A 79 -10.29 -21.89 7.27
N GLY A 80 -9.72 -21.77 6.08
CA GLY A 80 -10.48 -21.52 4.84
C GLY A 80 -10.93 -20.07 4.63
N MET A 81 -10.65 -19.14 5.56
CA MET A 81 -11.00 -17.72 5.39
C MET A 81 -10.04 -16.80 6.14
N ALA A 82 -9.89 -15.58 5.63
CA ALA A 82 -9.12 -14.54 6.28
C ALA A 82 -9.89 -13.22 6.20
N THR A 83 -9.69 -12.36 7.16
CA THR A 83 -10.13 -10.96 7.13
C THR A 83 -8.93 -10.05 7.32
N ASN A 84 -8.93 -8.91 6.63
CA ASN A 84 -7.95 -7.85 6.84
C ASN A 84 -8.60 -6.51 6.49
N ILE A 85 -8.92 -5.72 7.50
CA ILE A 85 -9.64 -4.46 7.37
C ILE A 85 -8.76 -3.36 7.97
N PRO A 86 -8.36 -2.34 7.20
CA PRO A 86 -7.61 -1.22 7.73
C PRO A 86 -8.46 -0.35 8.66
N PRO A 87 -7.85 0.38 9.59
CA PRO A 87 -8.54 1.34 10.43
C PRO A 87 -9.00 2.58 9.63
N HIS A 88 -10.10 3.20 10.11
CA HIS A 88 -10.69 4.39 9.49
C HIS A 88 -10.98 5.47 10.53
N ASN A 89 -11.17 6.68 10.06
CA ASN A 89 -11.48 7.82 10.93
C ASN A 89 -12.94 7.78 11.43
N ILE A 90 -13.15 7.89 12.74
CA ILE A 90 -14.50 7.86 13.36
C ILE A 90 -15.38 9.00 12.83
N ASP A 91 -14.84 10.21 12.66
CA ASP A 91 -15.62 11.35 12.16
C ASP A 91 -16.18 11.09 10.76
N GLU A 92 -15.34 10.51 9.89
CA GLU A 92 -15.69 10.12 8.52
C GLU A 92 -16.72 8.98 8.52
N LEU A 93 -16.51 7.96 9.35
CA LEU A 93 -17.45 6.85 9.51
C LEU A 93 -18.83 7.33 9.98
N ILE A 94 -18.87 8.21 10.98
CA ILE A 94 -20.13 8.79 11.47
C ILE A 94 -20.78 9.65 10.38
N SER A 95 -19.99 10.42 9.64
CA SER A 95 -20.47 11.22 8.50
C SER A 95 -21.18 10.34 7.47
N ALA A 96 -20.55 9.22 7.09
CA ALA A 96 -21.13 8.23 6.17
C ALA A 96 -22.39 7.55 6.74
N CYS A 97 -22.39 7.20 8.03
CA CYS A 97 -23.58 6.65 8.71
C CYS A 97 -24.75 7.64 8.69
N LEU A 98 -24.50 8.92 9.00
CA LEU A 98 -25.51 9.97 8.95
C LEU A 98 -26.02 10.21 7.52
N HIS A 99 -25.17 10.07 6.51
CA HIS A 99 -25.56 10.12 5.12
C HIS A 99 -26.47 8.94 4.74
N LEU A 100 -26.13 7.70 5.14
CA LEU A 100 -26.94 6.51 4.90
C LEU A 100 -28.28 6.52 5.60
N ILE A 101 -28.41 7.16 6.78
CA ILE A 101 -29.70 7.35 7.47
C ILE A 101 -30.61 8.27 6.65
N ARG A 102 -30.08 9.35 6.09
CA ARG A 102 -30.85 10.30 5.28
C ARG A 102 -31.15 9.77 3.86
N HIS A 103 -30.25 9.02 3.29
CA HIS A 103 -30.28 8.50 1.93
C HIS A 103 -30.01 7.00 1.94
N PRO A 104 -31.02 6.17 2.28
CA PRO A 104 -30.85 4.72 2.38
C PRO A 104 -30.34 4.04 1.11
N ASP A 105 -30.66 4.60 -0.06
CA ASP A 105 -30.27 4.11 -1.38
C ASP A 105 -29.00 4.77 -1.95
N ALA A 106 -28.24 5.50 -1.11
CA ALA A 106 -27.01 6.17 -1.52
C ALA A 106 -26.07 5.20 -2.24
N GLN A 107 -25.42 5.69 -3.31
CA GLN A 107 -24.45 4.90 -4.07
C GLN A 107 -23.09 4.87 -3.36
N ASP A 108 -22.27 3.89 -3.70
CA ASP A 108 -20.92 3.73 -3.11
C ASP A 108 -20.03 4.95 -3.35
N ASP A 109 -20.17 5.63 -4.48
CA ASP A 109 -19.42 6.83 -4.83
C ASP A 109 -19.59 7.96 -3.81
N THR A 110 -20.82 8.15 -3.31
CA THR A 110 -21.11 9.18 -2.29
C THR A 110 -20.53 8.82 -0.92
N LEU A 111 -20.35 7.55 -0.63
CA LEU A 111 -19.71 7.12 0.62
C LEU A 111 -18.21 7.43 0.63
N VAL A 112 -17.54 7.34 -0.52
CA VAL A 112 -16.12 7.70 -0.64
C VAL A 112 -15.89 9.21 -0.47
N ASP A 113 -16.90 10.05 -0.69
CA ASP A 113 -16.83 11.48 -0.35
C ASP A 113 -16.78 11.70 1.18
N HIS A 114 -17.38 10.80 1.95
CA HIS A 114 -17.35 10.83 3.41
C HIS A 114 -16.17 10.07 3.99
N ILE A 115 -15.76 8.95 3.37
CA ILE A 115 -14.66 8.08 3.80
C ILE A 115 -13.65 7.97 2.64
N PRO A 116 -12.79 8.96 2.45
CA PRO A 116 -11.89 9.01 1.30
C PRO A 116 -10.80 7.92 1.31
N GLY A 117 -10.62 7.20 2.41
CA GLY A 117 -9.67 6.11 2.56
C GLY A 117 -9.40 5.74 4.01
N PRO A 118 -8.55 4.74 4.26
CA PRO A 118 -8.10 4.36 5.60
C PRO A 118 -7.43 5.52 6.35
N ASP A 119 -7.43 5.45 7.68
CA ASP A 119 -6.75 6.39 8.58
C ASP A 119 -5.90 5.62 9.58
N PHE A 120 -4.62 5.44 9.26
CA PHE A 120 -3.70 4.62 10.04
C PHE A 120 -3.19 5.34 11.28
N PRO A 121 -2.99 4.64 12.42
CA PRO A 121 -2.54 5.24 13.68
C PRO A 121 -1.14 5.86 13.58
N THR A 122 -0.28 5.35 12.71
CA THR A 122 1.09 5.85 12.48
C THR A 122 1.16 6.92 11.38
N GLY A 123 0.02 7.37 10.85
CA GLY A 123 -0.01 8.38 9.78
C GLY A 123 0.37 7.81 8.41
N GLY A 124 1.32 8.45 7.77
CA GLY A 124 1.77 8.12 6.41
C GLY A 124 0.98 8.80 5.30
N VAL A 125 1.30 8.45 4.07
CA VAL A 125 0.73 9.01 2.85
C VAL A 125 0.10 7.89 2.01
N LEU A 126 -1.19 8.00 1.75
CA LEU A 126 -1.92 7.07 0.87
C LEU A 126 -1.69 7.44 -0.59
N VAL A 127 -1.16 6.49 -1.37
CA VAL A 127 -0.76 6.69 -2.78
C VAL A 127 -1.66 5.85 -3.68
N GLU A 128 -2.98 6.07 -3.58
CA GLU A 128 -3.96 5.37 -4.43
C GLU A 128 -4.88 6.39 -5.11
N PRO A 129 -5.21 6.20 -6.40
CA PRO A 129 -6.21 7.00 -7.07
C PRO A 129 -7.61 6.74 -6.48
N ARG A 130 -8.46 7.77 -6.49
CA ARG A 130 -9.82 7.71 -5.95
C ARG A 130 -10.63 6.53 -6.53
N GLU A 131 -10.48 6.27 -7.82
CA GLU A 131 -11.18 5.18 -8.52
C GLU A 131 -10.79 3.80 -7.97
N SER A 132 -9.50 3.62 -7.63
CA SER A 132 -9.01 2.37 -7.01
C SER A 132 -9.56 2.19 -5.60
N ILE A 133 -9.65 3.27 -4.82
CA ILE A 133 -10.25 3.27 -3.48
C ILE A 133 -11.73 2.92 -3.56
N LEU A 134 -12.47 3.55 -4.47
CA LEU A 134 -13.89 3.28 -4.71
C LEU A 134 -14.13 1.81 -5.05
N GLU A 135 -13.38 1.27 -6.02
CA GLU A 135 -13.52 -0.12 -6.44
C GLU A 135 -13.18 -1.09 -5.29
N THR A 136 -12.15 -0.77 -4.51
CA THR A 136 -11.75 -1.54 -3.34
C THR A 136 -12.84 -1.58 -2.27
N TYR A 137 -13.51 -0.47 -1.99
CA TYR A 137 -14.62 -0.42 -1.04
C TYR A 137 -15.90 -1.05 -1.59
N ARG A 138 -16.16 -0.93 -2.88
CA ARG A 138 -17.32 -1.53 -3.55
C ARG A 138 -17.26 -3.06 -3.56
N THR A 139 -16.08 -3.60 -3.82
CA THR A 139 -15.88 -5.06 -3.89
C THR A 139 -15.56 -5.71 -2.54
N GLY A 140 -15.17 -4.91 -1.53
CA GLY A 140 -14.65 -5.40 -0.26
C GLY A 140 -13.29 -6.10 -0.37
N ARG A 141 -12.62 -5.99 -1.53
CA ARG A 141 -11.30 -6.57 -1.80
C ARG A 141 -10.43 -5.61 -2.58
N GLY A 142 -9.15 -5.54 -2.19
CA GLY A 142 -8.17 -4.70 -2.87
C GLY A 142 -6.93 -4.47 -2.01
N ALA A 143 -6.23 -3.40 -2.28
CA ALA A 143 -5.08 -3.01 -1.47
C ALA A 143 -4.89 -1.49 -1.52
N PHE A 144 -4.32 -0.96 -0.46
CA PHE A 144 -3.94 0.44 -0.33
C PHE A 144 -2.43 0.54 -0.24
N ARG A 145 -1.81 1.37 -1.07
CA ARG A 145 -0.38 1.68 -0.95
C ARG A 145 -0.20 2.79 0.08
N LEU A 146 0.49 2.46 1.16
CA LEU A 146 0.81 3.38 2.24
C LEU A 146 2.31 3.64 2.22
N ARG A 147 2.68 4.90 2.09
CA ARG A 147 4.07 5.38 2.04
C ARG A 147 4.41 6.13 3.32
N CYS A 148 5.68 6.10 3.70
CA CYS A 148 6.22 6.92 4.78
C CYS A 148 5.98 8.43 4.53
N ARG A 149 5.98 9.23 5.61
CA ARG A 149 6.06 10.69 5.50
C ARG A 149 7.50 11.11 5.69
N TRP A 150 7.96 11.97 4.82
CA TRP A 150 9.31 12.48 4.88
C TRP A 150 9.38 13.97 4.51
N GLY A 151 10.46 14.61 4.88
CA GLY A 151 10.77 15.99 4.53
C GLY A 151 12.24 16.16 4.20
N LEU A 152 12.56 17.25 3.52
CA LEU A 152 13.92 17.65 3.21
C LEU A 152 14.44 18.61 4.29
N GLU A 153 15.63 18.36 4.79
CA GLU A 153 16.33 19.24 5.73
C GLU A 153 17.60 19.79 5.09
N ASP A 154 17.69 21.12 5.00
CA ASP A 154 18.86 21.82 4.44
C ASP A 154 19.92 21.97 5.52
N LEU A 155 21.12 21.42 5.27
CA LEU A 155 22.27 21.50 6.16
C LEU A 155 23.20 22.71 5.83
N GLY A 156 22.84 23.50 4.82
CA GLY A 156 23.62 24.60 4.32
C GLY A 156 24.70 24.18 3.30
N ARG A 157 25.25 25.17 2.58
CA ARG A 157 26.26 24.97 1.51
C ARG A 157 25.82 24.00 0.39
N GLY A 158 24.52 23.86 0.19
CA GLY A 158 23.93 22.93 -0.79
C GLY A 158 23.97 21.47 -0.36
N GLN A 159 24.23 21.19 0.92
CA GLN A 159 24.07 19.86 1.51
C GLN A 159 22.66 19.72 2.09
N TRP A 160 22.09 18.55 1.96
CA TRP A 160 20.75 18.23 2.44
C TRP A 160 20.66 16.77 2.90
N GLN A 161 19.68 16.51 3.72
CA GLN A 161 19.31 15.16 4.15
C GLN A 161 17.80 14.96 4.12
N ILE A 162 17.35 13.73 4.00
CA ILE A 162 15.95 13.36 4.14
C ILE A 162 15.69 12.93 5.57
N VAL A 163 14.59 13.41 6.14
CA VAL A 163 14.12 13.01 7.46
C VAL A 163 12.77 12.32 7.30
N VAL A 164 12.70 11.03 7.64
CA VAL A 164 11.45 10.28 7.71
C VAL A 164 10.86 10.46 9.11
N THR A 165 9.64 10.99 9.17
CA THR A 165 8.91 11.32 10.41
C THR A 165 7.77 10.37 10.72
N GLU A 166 7.28 9.61 9.74
CA GLU A 166 6.25 8.60 9.91
C GLU A 166 6.59 7.39 9.03
N ILE A 167 6.45 6.18 9.58
CA ILE A 167 6.62 4.93 8.83
C ILE A 167 5.27 4.24 8.64
N PRO A 168 5.11 3.40 7.62
CA PRO A 168 3.87 2.71 7.35
C PRO A 168 3.41 1.84 8.52
N TYR A 169 2.09 1.70 8.66
CA TYR A 169 1.46 0.92 9.74
C TYR A 169 1.93 -0.54 9.76
N GLN A 170 2.20 -1.07 10.94
CA GLN A 170 2.72 -2.43 11.20
C GLN A 170 4.17 -2.68 10.73
N VAL A 171 4.90 -1.68 10.26
CA VAL A 171 6.33 -1.79 9.98
C VAL A 171 7.12 -1.62 11.27
N GLN A 172 7.99 -2.58 11.57
CA GLN A 172 8.93 -2.49 12.68
C GLN A 172 10.11 -1.62 12.28
N LYS A 173 10.36 -0.54 13.04
CA LYS A 173 11.42 0.44 12.74
C LYS A 173 12.80 -0.22 12.66
N SER A 174 13.15 -1.10 13.60
CA SER A 174 14.43 -1.80 13.62
C SER A 174 14.67 -2.61 12.34
N LYS A 175 13.69 -3.40 11.90
CA LYS A 175 13.81 -4.18 10.65
C LYS A 175 13.88 -3.32 9.40
N LEU A 176 13.19 -2.19 9.40
CA LEU A 176 13.28 -1.24 8.30
C LEU A 176 14.70 -0.67 8.18
N ILE A 177 15.30 -0.28 9.31
CA ILE A 177 16.67 0.25 9.34
C ILE A 177 17.68 -0.82 8.93
N GLU A 178 17.56 -2.04 9.44
CA GLU A 178 18.39 -3.18 9.00
C GLU A 178 18.30 -3.39 7.49
N ARG A 179 17.09 -3.35 6.94
CA ARG A 179 16.89 -3.48 5.49
C ARG A 179 17.55 -2.37 4.70
N LEU A 180 17.45 -1.13 5.15
CA LEU A 180 18.12 0.01 4.52
C LEU A 180 19.65 -0.13 4.59
N ALA A 181 20.19 -0.56 5.72
CA ALA A 181 21.62 -0.83 5.89
C ALA A 181 22.12 -1.95 4.94
N GLU A 182 21.33 -3.02 4.76
CA GLU A 182 21.65 -4.07 3.80
C GLU A 182 21.73 -3.53 2.35
N LEU A 183 20.83 -2.63 1.96
CA LEU A 183 20.84 -2.01 0.63
C LEU A 183 22.11 -1.20 0.39
N ILE A 184 22.64 -0.54 1.43
CA ILE A 184 23.91 0.18 1.40
C ILE A 184 25.08 -0.82 1.23
N GLN A 185 25.15 -1.85 2.08
CA GLN A 185 26.23 -2.85 2.06
C GLN A 185 26.30 -3.59 0.72
N GLN A 186 25.15 -3.96 0.16
CA GLN A 186 25.03 -4.64 -1.12
C GLN A 186 25.22 -3.70 -2.33
N LYS A 187 25.41 -2.39 -2.09
CA LYS A 187 25.52 -1.35 -3.12
C LYS A 187 24.38 -1.38 -4.15
N LYS A 188 23.19 -1.79 -3.71
CA LYS A 188 22.00 -1.85 -4.59
C LYS A 188 21.45 -0.46 -4.92
N ILE A 189 21.68 0.52 -4.05
CA ILE A 189 21.25 1.92 -4.25
C ILE A 189 22.51 2.79 -4.22
N PRO A 190 23.13 3.04 -5.39
CA PRO A 190 24.43 3.76 -5.47
C PRO A 190 24.37 5.20 -4.97
N ILE A 191 23.20 5.82 -4.96
CA ILE A 191 22.96 7.20 -4.57
C ILE A 191 22.72 7.38 -3.05
N LEU A 192 22.61 6.29 -2.29
CA LEU A 192 22.45 6.28 -0.84
C LEU A 192 23.83 6.18 -0.16
N ALA A 193 24.12 7.06 0.80
CA ALA A 193 25.36 7.05 1.56
C ALA A 193 25.20 6.39 2.91
N ASP A 194 24.25 6.85 3.72
CA ASP A 194 24.07 6.41 5.10
C ASP A 194 22.61 6.53 5.56
N VAL A 195 22.26 5.76 6.59
CA VAL A 195 20.97 5.83 7.28
C VAL A 195 21.21 5.78 8.78
N ARG A 196 20.66 6.75 9.51
CA ARG A 196 20.77 6.84 10.97
C ARG A 196 19.39 6.91 11.62
N ASP A 197 19.26 6.28 12.77
CA ASP A 197 18.10 6.43 13.65
C ASP A 197 18.42 7.48 14.71
N GLU A 198 17.74 8.60 14.63
CA GLU A 198 17.83 9.71 15.59
C GLU A 198 16.51 9.87 16.36
N SER A 199 15.66 8.83 16.36
CA SER A 199 14.36 8.86 17.04
C SER A 199 14.54 8.97 18.56
N ALA A 200 13.67 9.78 19.17
CA ALA A 200 13.52 9.92 20.62
C ALA A 200 12.03 9.71 20.95
N ASP A 201 11.32 10.73 21.42
CA ASP A 201 9.87 10.69 21.59
C ASP A 201 9.15 10.67 20.23
N ASP A 202 9.71 11.39 19.25
CA ASP A 202 9.24 11.41 17.88
C ASP A 202 10.13 10.57 16.97
N LEU A 203 9.54 9.98 15.93
CA LEU A 203 10.25 9.21 14.93
C LEU A 203 11.09 10.14 14.05
N ARG A 204 12.39 9.84 13.94
CA ARG A 204 13.35 10.57 13.12
C ARG A 204 14.38 9.62 12.51
N ILE A 205 14.14 9.16 11.28
CA ILE A 205 15.13 8.39 10.53
C ILE A 205 15.75 9.31 9.50
N VAL A 206 17.07 9.51 9.61
CA VAL A 206 17.84 10.36 8.72
C VAL A 206 18.46 9.54 7.62
N ILE A 207 18.29 9.99 6.37
CA ILE A 207 18.79 9.34 5.15
C ILE A 207 19.72 10.34 4.44
N GLU A 208 20.98 9.96 4.28
CA GLU A 208 21.99 10.80 3.64
C GLU A 208 22.23 10.38 2.19
N PRO A 209 22.16 11.32 1.22
CA PRO A 209 22.54 11.06 -0.16
C PRO A 209 24.07 10.98 -0.30
N LYS A 210 24.55 10.21 -1.28
CA LYS A 210 25.97 10.09 -1.57
C LYS A 210 26.58 11.36 -2.15
N ALA A 211 25.79 12.18 -2.81
CA ALA A 211 26.22 13.45 -3.38
C ALA A 211 25.08 14.47 -3.33
N ARG A 212 25.40 15.74 -3.20
CA ARG A 212 24.43 16.85 -3.19
C ARG A 212 23.63 17.00 -4.49
N THR A 213 24.09 16.40 -5.58
CA THR A 213 23.46 16.42 -6.90
C THR A 213 22.40 15.34 -7.07
N VAL A 214 22.21 14.46 -6.08
CA VAL A 214 21.16 13.44 -6.09
C VAL A 214 19.81 14.14 -5.97
N ASP A 215 18.84 13.70 -6.77
CA ASP A 215 17.47 14.17 -6.65
C ASP A 215 16.78 13.47 -5.47
N PRO A 216 16.24 14.21 -4.49
CA PRO A 216 15.59 13.65 -3.30
C PRO A 216 14.39 12.75 -3.64
N GLU A 217 13.57 13.14 -4.62
CA GLU A 217 12.40 12.37 -5.03
C GLU A 217 12.82 11.03 -5.64
N VAL A 218 13.85 11.03 -6.49
CA VAL A 218 14.41 9.82 -7.10
C VAL A 218 14.96 8.88 -6.03
N LEU A 219 15.67 9.42 -5.02
CA LEU A 219 16.18 8.64 -3.90
C LEU A 219 15.03 7.99 -3.12
N MET A 220 14.02 8.76 -2.74
CA MET A 220 12.88 8.24 -1.97
C MET A 220 12.04 7.24 -2.75
N GLN A 221 11.76 7.47 -4.03
CA GLN A 221 11.05 6.50 -4.87
C GLN A 221 11.81 5.17 -4.97
N THR A 222 13.14 5.25 -5.07
CA THR A 222 13.99 4.05 -5.11
C THR A 222 13.97 3.30 -3.78
N LEU A 223 14.02 4.01 -2.66
CA LEU A 223 13.95 3.43 -1.32
C LEU A 223 12.58 2.80 -1.06
N CYS A 224 11.49 3.47 -1.42
CA CYS A 224 10.13 2.96 -1.32
C CYS A 224 9.92 1.65 -2.11
N ARG A 225 10.55 1.50 -3.27
CA ARG A 225 10.47 0.26 -4.07
C ARG A 225 11.27 -0.91 -3.49
N ASN A 226 12.32 -0.65 -2.72
CA ASN A 226 13.26 -1.66 -2.25
C ASN A 226 13.18 -1.94 -0.74
N SER A 227 12.28 -1.24 -0.02
CA SER A 227 12.12 -1.37 1.42
C SER A 227 10.66 -1.14 1.85
N ASP A 228 10.38 -1.36 3.13
CA ASP A 228 9.05 -1.17 3.74
C ASP A 228 8.72 0.32 4.03
N LEU A 229 9.45 1.28 3.42
CA LEU A 229 9.05 2.70 3.39
C LEU A 229 7.77 2.92 2.57
N GLU A 230 7.40 1.97 1.71
CA GLU A 230 6.09 1.83 1.10
C GLU A 230 5.61 0.38 1.23
N ILE A 231 4.40 0.19 1.74
CA ILE A 231 3.77 -1.11 1.84
C ILE A 231 2.43 -1.16 1.09
N ARG A 232 2.00 -2.36 0.74
CA ARG A 232 0.65 -2.63 0.29
C ARG A 232 -0.16 -3.24 1.44
N PHE A 233 -1.09 -2.47 1.98
CA PHE A 233 -2.05 -2.97 2.96
C PHE A 233 -3.25 -3.57 2.24
N SER A 234 -3.44 -4.87 2.32
CA SER A 234 -4.55 -5.55 1.65
C SER A 234 -5.87 -5.30 2.37
N LEU A 235 -6.95 -5.07 1.63
CA LEU A 235 -8.32 -5.13 2.12
C LEU A 235 -8.94 -6.47 1.74
N ASN A 236 -9.47 -7.17 2.72
CA ASN A 236 -10.38 -8.30 2.57
C ASN A 236 -11.46 -8.20 3.64
N MET A 237 -12.58 -7.59 3.29
CA MET A 237 -13.68 -7.29 4.20
C MET A 237 -14.62 -8.49 4.34
N ASN A 238 -14.04 -9.62 4.75
CA ASN A 238 -14.76 -10.84 5.04
C ASN A 238 -15.27 -10.78 6.48
N VAL A 239 -16.58 -10.64 6.64
CA VAL A 239 -17.25 -10.38 7.91
C VAL A 239 -18.40 -11.36 8.13
N LEU A 240 -18.77 -11.53 9.41
CA LEU A 240 -19.95 -12.30 9.82
C LEU A 240 -21.10 -11.32 10.08
N ILE A 241 -22.02 -11.19 9.13
CA ILE A 241 -23.28 -10.49 9.38
C ILE A 241 -24.20 -11.44 10.17
N ASP A 242 -24.81 -10.94 11.22
CA ASP A 242 -25.65 -11.72 12.16
C ASP A 242 -24.91 -12.91 12.81
N GLY A 243 -23.58 -12.84 12.87
CA GLY A 243 -22.74 -13.82 13.55
C GLY A 243 -22.74 -15.24 12.95
N ARG A 244 -23.23 -15.44 11.72
CA ARG A 244 -23.48 -16.79 11.16
C ARG A 244 -22.68 -17.12 9.90
N ILE A 245 -22.78 -16.30 8.87
CA ILE A 245 -22.25 -16.65 7.55
C ILE A 245 -21.15 -15.67 7.15
N PRO A 246 -19.92 -16.14 6.90
CA PRO A 246 -18.86 -15.28 6.41
C PRO A 246 -19.15 -14.85 4.96
N LYS A 247 -19.08 -13.55 4.73
CA LYS A 247 -19.28 -12.94 3.41
C LYS A 247 -18.29 -11.79 3.22
N VAL A 248 -17.75 -11.68 2.02
CA VAL A 248 -17.02 -10.46 1.63
C VAL A 248 -18.05 -9.40 1.31
N CYS A 249 -18.05 -8.33 2.11
CA CYS A 249 -19.01 -7.25 2.02
C CYS A 249 -18.37 -5.96 1.48
N SER A 250 -19.18 -5.13 0.83
CA SER A 250 -18.82 -3.75 0.51
C SER A 250 -18.79 -2.88 1.77
N LEU A 251 -18.17 -1.71 1.68
CA LEU A 251 -18.20 -0.71 2.77
C LEU A 251 -19.63 -0.33 3.13
N LYS A 252 -20.50 -0.16 2.14
CA LYS A 252 -21.93 0.15 2.34
C LYS A 252 -22.64 -0.94 3.13
N GLU A 253 -22.44 -2.22 2.77
CA GLU A 253 -23.05 -3.34 3.48
C GLU A 253 -22.62 -3.41 4.95
N VAL A 254 -21.34 -3.18 5.25
CA VAL A 254 -20.83 -3.18 6.63
C VAL A 254 -21.39 -2.01 7.45
N LEU A 255 -21.44 -0.81 6.87
CA LEU A 255 -22.04 0.36 7.53
C LEU A 255 -23.55 0.18 7.77
N ARG A 256 -24.26 -0.44 6.83
CA ARG A 256 -25.68 -0.74 6.98
C ARG A 256 -25.91 -1.76 8.09
N ALA A 257 -25.13 -2.84 8.12
CA ALA A 257 -25.22 -3.84 9.19
C ALA A 257 -24.95 -3.23 10.57
N PHE A 258 -24.00 -2.29 10.67
CA PHE A 258 -23.77 -1.54 11.90
C PHE A 258 -25.00 -0.68 12.30
N LEU A 259 -25.60 0.04 11.35
CA LEU A 259 -26.79 0.86 11.62
C LEU A 259 -27.99 0.00 12.03
N ASP A 260 -28.19 -1.15 11.41
CA ASP A 260 -29.26 -2.10 11.77
C ASP A 260 -29.04 -2.65 13.19
N HIS A 261 -27.80 -2.99 13.55
CA HIS A 261 -27.42 -3.38 14.91
C HIS A 261 -27.68 -2.22 15.91
N ARG A 262 -27.34 -0.98 15.59
CA ARG A 262 -27.65 0.17 16.45
C ARG A 262 -29.15 0.37 16.68
N ARG A 263 -29.96 0.09 15.65
CA ARG A 263 -31.41 0.12 15.76
C ARG A 263 -31.92 -0.97 16.71
N GLU A 264 -31.40 -2.19 16.60
CA GLU A 264 -31.72 -3.27 17.53
C GLU A 264 -31.37 -2.93 18.96
N VAL A 265 -30.16 -2.44 19.20
CA VAL A 265 -29.69 -1.97 20.53
C VAL A 265 -30.60 -0.89 21.07
N LEU A 266 -31.01 0.10 20.26
CA LEU A 266 -31.92 1.16 20.67
C LEU A 266 -33.29 0.59 21.11
N ILE A 267 -33.86 -0.31 20.32
CA ILE A 267 -35.18 -0.95 20.62
C ILE A 267 -35.11 -1.77 21.91
N ARG A 268 -34.05 -2.57 22.07
CA ARG A 268 -33.87 -3.41 23.28
C ARG A 268 -33.71 -2.55 24.54
N ARG A 269 -32.84 -1.55 24.51
CA ARG A 269 -32.67 -0.60 25.62
C ARG A 269 -33.97 0.14 25.94
N ALA A 270 -34.72 0.57 24.93
CA ALA A 270 -36.02 1.23 25.13
C ALA A 270 -37.03 0.31 25.80
N ARG A 271 -37.14 -0.96 25.38
CA ARG A 271 -38.01 -1.96 26.02
C ARG A 271 -37.62 -2.23 27.45
N HIS A 272 -36.33 -2.45 27.71
CA HIS A 272 -35.82 -2.66 29.06
C HIS A 272 -36.11 -1.46 29.99
N ARG A 273 -35.94 -0.24 29.44
CA ARG A 273 -36.29 0.99 30.19
C ARG A 273 -37.80 1.08 30.45
N LEU A 274 -38.60 0.73 29.47
CA LEU A 274 -40.07 0.70 29.59
C LEU A 274 -40.53 -0.27 30.69
N GLU A 275 -39.99 -1.49 30.72
CA GLU A 275 -40.31 -2.47 31.80
C GLU A 275 -39.96 -1.94 33.17
N LYS A 276 -38.82 -1.26 33.34
CA LYS A 276 -38.46 -0.61 34.60
C LYS A 276 -39.39 0.54 34.95
N ILE A 277 -39.82 1.32 33.98
CA ILE A 277 -40.78 2.40 34.18
C ILE A 277 -42.14 1.83 34.60
N ASP A 278 -42.64 0.81 33.88
CA ASP A 278 -43.93 0.17 34.21
C ASP A 278 -43.91 -0.41 35.61
N HIS A 279 -42.86 -1.14 35.97
CA HIS A 279 -42.71 -1.65 37.35
C HIS A 279 -42.64 -0.51 38.37
N ARG A 280 -41.92 0.58 38.11
CA ARG A 280 -41.86 1.73 39.02
C ARG A 280 -43.18 2.47 39.12
N LEU A 281 -43.91 2.63 38.02
CA LEU A 281 -45.26 3.23 37.99
C LEU A 281 -46.25 2.38 38.79
N GLU A 282 -46.20 1.04 38.69
CA GLU A 282 -47.00 0.12 39.50
C GLU A 282 -46.76 0.35 41.02
N VAL A 283 -45.49 0.44 41.43
CA VAL A 283 -45.13 0.71 42.82
C VAL A 283 -45.64 2.11 43.28
N LEU A 284 -45.45 3.12 42.42
CA LEU A 284 -45.92 4.49 42.72
C LEU A 284 -47.44 4.58 42.87
N GLU A 285 -48.18 3.86 42.02
CA GLU A 285 -49.64 3.75 42.09
C GLU A 285 -50.09 3.15 43.45
N GLY A 286 -49.39 2.09 43.90
CA GLY A 286 -49.60 1.53 45.25
C GLY A 286 -49.34 2.54 46.36
N PHE A 287 -48.24 3.31 46.27
CA PHE A 287 -47.94 4.36 47.29
C PHE A 287 -48.98 5.46 47.27
N ILE A 288 -49.41 5.96 46.16
CA ILE A 288 -50.43 6.99 46.02
C ILE A 288 -51.73 6.48 46.62
N THR A 289 -52.12 5.22 46.35
CA THR A 289 -53.31 4.57 46.97
C THR A 289 -53.19 4.51 48.48
N ALA A 290 -52.03 4.13 49.02
CA ALA A 290 -51.75 4.11 50.46
C ALA A 290 -51.83 5.52 51.10
N PHE A 291 -51.27 6.55 50.44
CA PHE A 291 -51.34 7.92 50.88
C PHE A 291 -52.79 8.45 50.96
N LEU A 292 -53.61 8.15 50.00
CA LEU A 292 -55.02 8.54 49.96
C LEU A 292 -55.86 7.83 51.00
N ASN A 293 -55.42 6.65 51.51
CA ASN A 293 -56.13 5.78 52.42
C ASN A 293 -55.26 5.43 53.67
N LEU A 294 -54.44 6.34 54.15
CA LEU A 294 -53.39 6.08 55.13
C LEU A 294 -53.89 5.42 56.41
N ASP A 295 -54.97 5.91 56.96
CA ASP A 295 -55.54 5.34 58.19
C ASP A 295 -55.94 3.87 58.01
N ARG A 296 -56.55 3.53 56.88
CA ARG A 296 -56.94 2.15 56.55
C ARG A 296 -55.74 1.24 56.36
N VAL A 297 -54.70 1.72 55.68
CA VAL A 297 -53.45 0.98 55.53
C VAL A 297 -52.78 0.71 56.87
N ILE A 298 -52.76 1.70 57.78
CA ILE A 298 -52.23 1.53 59.17
C ILE A 298 -53.03 0.52 59.91
N ASP A 299 -54.38 0.55 59.84
CA ASP A 299 -55.27 -0.40 60.53
C ASP A 299 -55.01 -1.82 60.05
N ILE A 300 -54.90 -2.04 58.72
CA ILE A 300 -54.61 -3.36 58.17
C ILE A 300 -53.22 -3.84 58.63
N ILE A 301 -52.18 -3.02 58.54
CA ILE A 301 -50.83 -3.42 58.97
C ILE A 301 -50.80 -3.77 60.48
N ARG A 302 -51.60 -3.11 61.30
CA ARG A 302 -51.53 -3.25 62.72
C ARG A 302 -52.40 -4.37 63.31
N TYR A 303 -53.53 -4.66 62.62
CA TYR A 303 -54.56 -5.53 63.22
C TYR A 303 -54.86 -6.80 62.42
N ASP A 304 -54.49 -6.88 61.13
CA ASP A 304 -54.70 -8.07 60.36
C ASP A 304 -53.58 -9.11 60.56
N ASN A 305 -53.95 -10.38 60.58
CA ASN A 305 -52.97 -11.48 60.72
C ASN A 305 -52.09 -11.68 59.50
N ASP A 306 -52.61 -11.35 58.31
CA ASP A 306 -51.89 -11.36 57.05
C ASP A 306 -52.12 -10.01 56.34
N PRO A 307 -51.31 -9.00 56.66
CA PRO A 307 -51.48 -7.66 56.14
C PRO A 307 -51.34 -7.60 54.62
N LYS A 308 -50.49 -8.48 54.01
CA LYS A 308 -50.28 -8.53 52.55
C LYS A 308 -51.54 -8.99 51.82
N ALA A 309 -52.13 -10.09 52.27
CA ALA A 309 -53.38 -10.59 51.69
C ALA A 309 -54.54 -9.62 51.90
N ALA A 310 -54.58 -8.95 53.06
CA ALA A 310 -55.62 -7.95 53.41
C ALA A 310 -55.49 -6.71 52.48
N LEU A 311 -54.29 -6.19 52.24
CA LEU A 311 -54.05 -5.07 51.31
C LEU A 311 -54.44 -5.42 49.87
N MET A 312 -54.20 -6.64 49.43
CA MET A 312 -54.58 -7.12 48.10
C MET A 312 -56.09 -7.33 47.97
N ALA A 313 -56.79 -7.72 49.01
CA ALA A 313 -58.22 -8.00 48.96
C ALA A 313 -59.13 -6.78 49.26
N GLU A 314 -58.56 -5.70 49.75
CA GLU A 314 -59.32 -4.48 50.13
C GLU A 314 -59.78 -3.76 48.83
N ASP A 315 -61.01 -3.16 48.93
CA ASP A 315 -61.56 -2.28 47.91
C ASP A 315 -61.08 -0.83 48.14
N TRP A 316 -60.12 -0.42 47.36
CA TRP A 316 -59.51 0.91 47.38
C TRP A 316 -60.31 1.98 46.62
N SER A 317 -61.44 1.63 46.01
CA SER A 317 -62.31 2.55 45.25
C SER A 317 -63.06 3.53 46.19
N VAL A 318 -63.24 3.18 47.45
CA VAL A 318 -63.95 4.00 48.43
C VAL A 318 -63.04 5.09 48.95
N LYS A 319 -63.21 6.31 48.43
CA LYS A 319 -62.54 7.50 49.00
C LYS A 319 -63.09 7.82 50.38
N ARG A 320 -62.39 7.49 51.45
CA ARG A 320 -62.68 8.03 52.78
C ARG A 320 -62.22 9.50 52.77
N ALA A 321 -63.21 10.42 53.02
CA ALA A 321 -62.98 11.84 53.11
C ALA A 321 -62.03 12.15 54.27
N ARG A 322 -60.83 12.57 54.00
CA ARG A 322 -59.95 13.26 54.92
C ARG A 322 -60.55 14.61 55.29
N ALA A 323 -60.17 15.14 56.47
CA ALA A 323 -60.66 16.37 57.01
C ALA A 323 -60.66 17.54 56.02
N THR A 324 -61.62 18.45 56.14
CA THR A 324 -62.00 19.54 55.25
C THR A 324 -60.89 20.49 54.75
N SER A 325 -59.70 20.42 55.32
CA SER A 325 -58.56 21.27 54.93
C SER A 325 -57.68 20.71 53.77
N GLU A 326 -57.95 19.47 53.33
CA GLU A 326 -57.13 18.81 52.23
C GLU A 326 -57.89 18.70 50.92
N LYS A 327 -59.13 19.20 50.82
CA LYS A 327 -59.96 19.08 49.60
C LYS A 327 -59.45 19.82 48.40
N ASP A 328 -58.58 20.79 48.54
CA ASP A 328 -58.07 21.60 47.46
C ASP A 328 -56.82 20.98 46.73
N TYR A 329 -56.29 19.86 47.28
CA TYR A 329 -55.12 19.21 46.73
C TYR A 329 -55.40 17.91 45.93
N LEU A 330 -56.63 17.53 45.78
CA LEU A 330 -56.99 16.40 44.92
C LEU A 330 -56.95 16.82 43.44
N SER A 331 -55.79 16.77 42.92
CA SER A 331 -55.54 16.80 41.47
C SER A 331 -56.37 15.74 40.71
N PRO A 332 -56.66 15.91 39.41
CA PRO A 332 -57.48 14.99 38.60
C PRO A 332 -56.95 13.54 38.49
N LEU A 333 -55.90 13.18 39.18
CA LEU A 333 -55.35 11.80 39.29
C LEU A 333 -56.25 10.78 39.98
N THR A 334 -57.48 11.15 40.26
CA THR A 334 -58.54 10.24 40.72
C THR A 334 -59.03 9.24 39.69
N LEU A 335 -58.34 9.10 38.58
CA LEU A 335 -58.77 8.29 37.41
C LEU A 335 -58.19 6.89 37.32
N GLY A 336 -57.31 6.47 38.22
CA GLY A 336 -56.68 5.14 38.17
C GLY A 336 -57.19 4.14 39.22
N ALA A 337 -58.00 4.52 40.15
CA ALA A 337 -58.59 3.58 41.11
C ALA A 337 -59.65 2.71 40.38
N THR A 338 -59.18 1.72 39.65
CA THR A 338 -59.99 0.60 39.16
C THR A 338 -60.38 -0.21 40.42
N GLY A 339 -61.52 -0.14 40.92
CA GLY A 339 -62.04 -0.81 42.11
C GLY A 339 -61.62 -2.27 42.37
N GLN A 340 -60.39 -2.59 42.07
CA GLN A 340 -59.70 -3.85 42.30
C GLN A 340 -58.64 -3.66 43.40
N GLY A 341 -58.37 -4.73 44.15
CA GLY A 341 -57.33 -4.76 45.15
C GLY A 341 -55.93 -4.42 44.63
N LEU A 342 -54.98 -4.16 45.51
CA LEU A 342 -53.58 -3.91 45.13
C LEU A 342 -52.95 -5.18 44.58
N THR A 343 -52.00 -4.99 43.70
CA THR A 343 -51.14 -6.08 43.23
C THR A 343 -50.21 -6.56 44.35
N GLU A 344 -49.64 -7.73 44.19
CA GLU A 344 -48.66 -8.27 45.14
C GLU A 344 -47.44 -7.34 45.26
N VAL A 345 -46.95 -6.80 44.15
CA VAL A 345 -45.84 -5.84 44.10
C VAL A 345 -46.16 -4.56 44.86
N GLN A 346 -47.38 -4.02 44.69
CA GLN A 346 -47.84 -2.82 45.39
C GLN A 346 -48.00 -3.06 46.89
N ALA A 347 -48.60 -4.18 47.29
CA ALA A 347 -48.77 -4.53 48.73
C ALA A 347 -47.41 -4.71 49.41
N GLU A 348 -46.47 -5.40 48.78
CA GLU A 348 -45.12 -5.60 49.32
C GLU A 348 -44.33 -4.28 49.41
N ALA A 349 -44.44 -3.42 48.41
CA ALA A 349 -43.83 -2.10 48.44
C ALA A 349 -44.36 -1.23 49.58
N ILE A 350 -45.67 -1.25 49.81
CA ILE A 350 -46.31 -0.53 50.93
C ILE A 350 -45.81 -1.06 52.29
N LEU A 351 -45.75 -2.38 52.47
CA LEU A 351 -45.25 -2.99 53.70
C LEU A 351 -43.78 -2.69 54.01
N ASN A 352 -42.99 -2.53 52.97
CA ASN A 352 -41.58 -2.17 53.09
C ASN A 352 -41.31 -0.65 53.11
N MET A 353 -42.38 0.18 53.11
CA MET A 353 -42.28 1.63 53.14
C MET A 353 -41.69 2.14 54.43
N ARG A 354 -40.76 3.07 54.34
CA ARG A 354 -40.20 3.74 55.52
C ARG A 354 -41.18 4.76 56.05
N LEU A 355 -41.36 4.83 57.36
CA LEU A 355 -42.27 5.78 58.01
C LEU A 355 -42.03 7.26 57.67
N ARG A 356 -40.76 7.62 57.35
CA ARG A 356 -40.44 8.99 56.93
C ARG A 356 -41.03 9.33 55.55
N SER A 357 -41.29 8.35 54.72
CA SER A 357 -41.86 8.53 53.39
C SER A 357 -43.33 8.93 53.40
N LEU A 358 -43.96 8.88 54.57
CA LEU A 358 -45.34 9.31 54.78
C LEU A 358 -45.51 10.83 54.99
N ARG A 359 -44.46 11.62 54.77
CA ARG A 359 -44.52 13.08 54.84
C ARG A 359 -45.21 13.67 53.59
N ARG A 360 -45.93 14.77 53.80
CA ARG A 360 -46.62 15.50 52.74
C ARG A 360 -45.71 15.99 51.63
N LEU A 361 -44.44 16.33 51.89
CA LEU A 361 -43.48 16.73 50.90
C LEU A 361 -43.11 15.57 49.94
N GLU A 362 -43.02 14.35 50.48
CA GLU A 362 -42.72 13.16 49.70
C GLU A 362 -43.90 12.75 48.79
N GLU A 363 -45.14 13.05 49.15
CA GLU A 363 -46.31 12.86 48.28
C GLU A 363 -46.19 13.69 46.97
N ILE A 364 -45.79 14.95 47.12
CA ILE A 364 -45.57 15.83 45.94
C ILE A 364 -44.44 15.30 45.06
N GLU A 365 -43.37 14.80 45.67
CA GLU A 365 -42.24 14.20 44.94
C GLU A 365 -42.67 12.93 44.19
N LEU A 366 -43.47 12.05 44.80
CA LEU A 366 -44.01 10.86 44.15
C LEU A 366 -44.91 11.18 42.97
N LEU A 367 -45.79 12.17 43.08
CA LEU A 367 -46.63 12.63 41.98
C LEU A 367 -45.81 13.24 40.85
N THR A 368 -44.78 14.01 41.20
CA THR A 368 -43.87 14.60 40.18
C THR A 368 -43.07 13.50 39.47
N GLU A 369 -42.60 12.48 40.22
CA GLU A 369 -41.91 11.31 39.64
C GLU A 369 -42.85 10.54 38.70
N GLN A 370 -44.12 10.30 39.13
CA GLN A 370 -45.12 9.62 38.30
C GLN A 370 -45.36 10.36 37.00
N ASP A 371 -45.60 11.66 37.05
CA ASP A 371 -45.79 12.48 35.84
C ASP A 371 -44.59 12.45 34.91
N ALA A 372 -43.37 12.48 35.44
CA ALA A 372 -42.14 12.40 34.64
C ALA A 372 -42.02 11.03 33.98
N LEU A 373 -42.25 9.95 34.71
CA LEU A 373 -42.20 8.59 34.18
C LEU A 373 -43.29 8.30 33.16
N MET A 374 -44.52 8.82 33.34
CA MET A 374 -45.59 8.70 32.36
C MET A 374 -45.27 9.41 31.06
N LYS A 375 -44.62 10.57 31.09
CA LYS A 375 -44.13 11.26 29.91
C LYS A 375 -43.02 10.48 29.21
N GLU A 376 -42.04 9.99 29.99
CA GLU A 376 -40.94 9.16 29.46
C GLU A 376 -41.48 7.87 28.83
N ARG A 377 -42.47 7.22 29.49
CA ARG A 377 -43.15 6.03 28.96
C ARG A 377 -43.79 6.29 27.61
N ALA A 378 -44.60 7.35 27.50
CA ALA A 378 -45.24 7.71 26.24
C ALA A 378 -44.21 8.04 25.12
N ASP A 379 -43.11 8.70 25.49
CA ASP A 379 -42.01 8.99 24.56
C ASP A 379 -41.32 7.70 24.04
N LEU A 380 -41.12 6.72 24.92
CA LEU A 380 -40.53 5.42 24.56
C LEU A 380 -41.49 4.54 23.73
N GLU A 381 -42.80 4.52 24.08
CA GLU A 381 -43.82 3.83 23.30
C GLU A 381 -43.89 4.37 21.88
N ASP A 382 -43.93 5.69 21.70
CA ASP A 382 -43.92 6.35 20.41
C ASP A 382 -42.61 6.11 19.65
N LEU A 383 -41.46 6.07 20.33
CA LEU A 383 -40.16 5.68 19.73
C LEU A 383 -40.21 4.24 19.21
N LEU A 384 -40.82 3.31 19.93
CA LEU A 384 -40.90 1.89 19.53
C LEU A 384 -41.81 1.68 18.32
N GLU A 385 -42.88 2.47 18.19
CA GLU A 385 -43.85 2.38 17.12
C GLU A 385 -43.36 3.03 15.80
N GLN A 386 -42.58 4.10 15.90
CA GLN A 386 -42.21 4.94 14.72
C GLN A 386 -40.77 4.69 14.25
N GLY A 387 -40.59 3.99 13.13
CA GLY A 387 -39.28 3.72 12.54
C GLY A 387 -38.47 4.97 12.18
N GLU A 388 -39.12 6.03 11.71
CA GLU A 388 -38.43 7.30 11.39
C GLU A 388 -37.86 7.97 12.66
N ARG A 389 -38.58 7.87 13.76
CA ARG A 389 -38.14 8.40 15.05
C ARG A 389 -36.93 7.62 15.57
N GLN A 390 -36.90 6.30 15.37
CA GLN A 390 -35.74 5.45 15.71
C GLN A 390 -34.49 5.91 14.97
N TRP A 391 -34.59 6.14 13.67
CA TRP A 391 -33.46 6.64 12.86
C TRP A 391 -33.01 8.04 13.26
N SER A 392 -33.95 8.91 13.59
CA SER A 392 -33.64 10.24 14.11
C SER A 392 -32.85 10.17 15.42
N ARG A 393 -33.27 9.28 16.34
CA ARG A 393 -32.61 9.07 17.62
C ARG A 393 -31.21 8.48 17.46
N ILE A 394 -31.02 7.52 16.57
CA ILE A 394 -29.69 6.97 16.22
C ILE A 394 -28.80 8.08 15.65
N ALA A 395 -29.34 8.93 14.78
CA ALA A 395 -28.57 10.05 14.23
C ALA A 395 -28.15 11.06 15.32
N GLU A 396 -28.98 11.30 16.34
CA GLU A 396 -28.61 12.12 17.51
C GLU A 396 -27.47 11.47 18.29
N GLN A 397 -27.59 10.19 18.63
CA GLN A 397 -26.55 9.43 19.35
C GLN A 397 -25.21 9.45 18.59
N LEU A 398 -25.23 9.26 17.27
CA LEU A 398 -24.04 9.34 16.44
C LEU A 398 -23.42 10.75 16.46
N ARG A 399 -24.23 11.81 16.49
CA ARG A 399 -23.71 13.20 16.63
C ARG A 399 -23.08 13.43 18.00
N GLU A 400 -23.63 12.85 19.08
CA GLU A 400 -23.02 12.92 20.41
C GLU A 400 -21.67 12.18 20.43
N THR A 401 -21.60 10.98 19.87
CA THR A 401 -20.35 10.23 19.71
C THR A 401 -19.33 11.04 18.88
N ARG A 402 -19.79 11.75 17.84
CA ARG A 402 -18.95 12.63 17.05
C ARG A 402 -18.36 13.79 17.84
N LYS A 403 -19.09 14.35 18.82
CA LYS A 403 -18.57 15.40 19.71
C LYS A 403 -17.42 14.88 20.57
N GLN A 404 -17.47 13.62 20.98
CA GLN A 404 -16.43 13.01 21.83
C GLN A 404 -15.19 12.56 21.04
N PHE A 405 -15.36 12.01 19.83
CA PHE A 405 -14.31 11.33 19.07
C PHE A 405 -14.10 11.93 17.68
N GLY A 406 -14.77 12.98 17.27
CA GLY A 406 -14.71 13.56 15.93
C GLY A 406 -13.51 14.47 15.71
N ALA A 407 -13.43 15.02 14.49
CA ALA A 407 -12.28 15.79 13.98
C ALA A 407 -11.89 17.01 14.82
N ALA A 408 -12.82 17.54 15.63
CA ALA A 408 -12.55 18.64 16.57
C ALA A 408 -11.70 18.21 17.78
N THR A 409 -11.50 16.92 18.00
CA THR A 409 -10.73 16.35 19.10
C THR A 409 -9.37 15.83 18.62
N PRO A 410 -8.36 15.71 19.48
CA PRO A 410 -7.09 15.09 19.12
C PRO A 410 -7.23 13.65 18.62
N PHE A 411 -8.24 12.91 19.10
CA PHE A 411 -8.50 11.53 18.67
C PHE A 411 -9.07 11.43 17.26
N GLY A 412 -9.95 12.36 16.88
CA GLY A 412 -10.65 12.31 15.61
C GLY A 412 -9.93 13.01 14.46
N LYS A 413 -8.84 13.73 14.73
CA LYS A 413 -8.04 14.36 13.68
C LYS A 413 -7.42 13.29 12.77
N ARG A 414 -7.64 13.41 11.45
CA ARG A 414 -7.06 12.49 10.49
C ARG A 414 -5.53 12.52 10.55
N ARG A 415 -4.90 11.34 10.53
CA ARG A 415 -3.44 11.16 10.59
C ARG A 415 -2.85 10.85 9.23
N THR A 416 -3.49 9.97 8.45
CA THR A 416 -3.04 9.60 7.11
C THR A 416 -3.43 10.67 6.10
N SER A 417 -2.47 11.18 5.33
CA SER A 417 -2.71 12.11 4.21
C SER A 417 -2.81 11.38 2.88
N PHE A 418 -3.18 12.11 1.83
CA PHE A 418 -3.23 11.61 0.46
C PHE A 418 -2.10 12.25 -0.35
N ALA A 419 -1.55 11.50 -1.31
CA ALA A 419 -0.59 12.05 -2.25
C ALA A 419 -1.27 13.05 -3.20
N GLU A 420 -0.60 14.15 -3.49
CA GLU A 420 -1.11 15.17 -4.42
C GLU A 420 -1.18 14.67 -5.87
N SER A 421 -0.29 13.76 -6.23
CA SER A 421 -0.29 13.09 -7.54
C SER A 421 0.06 11.61 -7.40
N VAL A 422 -0.59 10.76 -8.18
CA VAL A 422 -0.38 9.30 -8.19
C VAL A 422 0.55 8.87 -9.33
N GLU A 423 1.35 9.77 -9.88
CA GLU A 423 2.31 9.40 -10.92
C GLU A 423 3.39 8.46 -10.36
N VAL A 424 3.26 7.20 -10.72
CA VAL A 424 4.33 6.21 -10.58
C VAL A 424 5.27 6.42 -11.77
N ALA A 425 6.11 7.47 -11.71
CA ALA A 425 7.18 7.60 -12.66
C ALA A 425 8.10 6.37 -12.52
N ASP A 426 8.25 5.62 -13.60
CA ASP A 426 9.29 4.61 -13.68
C ASP A 426 10.61 5.36 -13.73
N VAL A 427 11.29 5.45 -12.58
CA VAL A 427 12.64 6.03 -12.51
C VAL A 427 13.58 4.99 -13.14
N PRO A 428 14.11 5.24 -14.33
CA PRO A 428 15.02 4.31 -14.97
C PRO A 428 16.29 4.19 -14.09
N TYR A 429 16.84 2.98 -14.03
CA TYR A 429 18.06 2.67 -13.26
C TYR A 429 19.21 3.64 -13.59
N GLU A 430 19.25 4.10 -14.84
CA GLU A 430 20.21 5.07 -15.35
C GLU A 430 20.15 6.43 -14.64
N ALA A 431 18.99 6.84 -14.14
CA ALA A 431 18.84 8.10 -13.37
C ALA A 431 19.48 8.05 -11.97
N MET A 432 19.80 6.83 -11.49
CA MET A 432 20.45 6.60 -10.18
C MET A 432 21.98 6.59 -10.26
N ILE A 433 22.56 6.64 -11.48
CA ILE A 433 23.99 6.55 -11.70
C ILE A 433 24.54 7.96 -11.89
N GLU A 434 25.57 8.32 -11.14
CA GLU A 434 26.29 9.58 -11.35
C GLU A 434 26.93 9.56 -12.74
N ARG A 435 26.58 10.53 -13.55
CA ARG A 435 27.05 10.63 -14.94
C ARG A 435 28.49 11.15 -14.98
N GLU A 436 29.44 10.23 -15.12
CA GLU A 436 30.86 10.57 -15.28
C GLU A 436 31.38 10.08 -16.64
N PRO A 437 32.24 10.88 -17.31
CA PRO A 437 32.92 10.42 -18.51
C PRO A 437 33.94 9.32 -18.15
N ILE A 438 33.96 8.27 -18.95
CA ILE A 438 34.89 7.15 -18.82
C ILE A 438 35.46 6.74 -20.16
N THR A 439 36.62 6.10 -20.15
CA THR A 439 37.21 5.41 -21.29
C THR A 439 37.21 3.93 -21.04
N VAL A 440 36.51 3.20 -21.89
CA VAL A 440 36.42 1.73 -21.83
C VAL A 440 37.55 1.11 -22.67
N ILE A 441 38.26 0.18 -22.06
CA ILE A 441 39.36 -0.56 -22.67
C ILE A 441 39.09 -2.03 -22.53
N CYS A 442 39.17 -2.76 -23.64
CA CYS A 442 39.06 -4.21 -23.64
C CYS A 442 40.17 -4.82 -24.47
N SER A 443 40.84 -5.84 -23.94
CA SER A 443 41.92 -6.57 -24.61
C SER A 443 41.41 -7.69 -25.51
N LYS A 444 42.29 -8.25 -26.34
CA LYS A 444 41.99 -9.41 -27.19
C LYS A 444 41.61 -10.67 -26.44
N MET A 445 42.18 -10.87 -25.23
CA MET A 445 41.82 -11.98 -24.34
C MET A 445 40.52 -11.70 -23.54
N GLY A 446 39.90 -10.50 -23.73
CA GLY A 446 38.63 -10.12 -23.10
C GLY A 446 38.78 -9.59 -21.68
N TRP A 447 39.92 -8.96 -21.33
CA TRP A 447 40.06 -8.22 -20.09
C TRP A 447 39.53 -6.81 -20.29
N ILE A 448 38.51 -6.43 -19.50
CA ILE A 448 37.80 -5.15 -19.63
C ILE A 448 37.95 -4.29 -18.38
N ARG A 449 38.09 -2.97 -18.56
CA ARG A 449 38.09 -1.96 -17.48
C ARG A 449 37.62 -0.61 -17.96
N ALA A 450 37.29 0.27 -17.04
CA ALA A 450 37.00 1.67 -17.30
C ALA A 450 38.03 2.58 -16.63
N MET A 451 38.58 3.54 -17.36
CA MET A 451 39.39 4.62 -16.83
C MET A 451 38.55 5.87 -16.66
N LYS A 452 38.79 6.64 -15.61
CA LYS A 452 38.10 7.90 -15.36
C LYS A 452 38.47 8.97 -16.40
N GLY A 453 37.45 9.65 -16.91
CA GLY A 453 37.59 10.68 -17.95
C GLY A 453 37.74 10.12 -19.35
N HIS A 454 37.63 11.00 -20.35
CA HIS A 454 37.90 10.68 -21.76
C HIS A 454 39.41 10.79 -22.01
N GLN A 455 40.09 9.63 -22.02
CA GLN A 455 41.53 9.56 -22.25
C GLN A 455 41.85 9.70 -23.74
N PRO A 456 42.97 10.36 -24.12
CA PRO A 456 43.44 10.37 -25.52
C PRO A 456 43.74 8.97 -26.05
N PRO A 457 43.59 8.72 -27.38
CA PRO A 457 43.86 7.39 -27.97
C PRO A 457 45.32 6.94 -27.81
N GLU A 458 46.25 7.87 -27.64
CA GLU A 458 47.69 7.60 -27.48
C GLU A 458 48.06 7.24 -26.03
N THR A 459 47.10 7.19 -25.11
CA THR A 459 47.35 6.86 -23.70
C THR A 459 47.95 5.46 -23.57
N GLU A 460 49.14 5.38 -22.96
CA GLU A 460 49.78 4.09 -22.68
C GLU A 460 48.92 3.24 -21.74
N VAL A 461 48.49 2.09 -22.24
CA VAL A 461 47.66 1.14 -21.48
C VAL A 461 48.43 -0.15 -21.28
N LYS A 462 48.58 -0.57 -20.02
CA LYS A 462 49.19 -1.86 -19.69
C LYS A 462 48.19 -2.99 -19.84
N PHE A 463 48.60 -4.05 -20.55
CA PHE A 463 47.88 -5.30 -20.69
C PHE A 463 48.65 -6.44 -19.98
N LYS A 464 48.05 -7.60 -19.85
CA LYS A 464 48.75 -8.81 -19.38
C LYS A 464 49.82 -9.27 -20.37
N ASP A 465 50.79 -10.02 -19.90
CA ASP A 465 51.84 -10.58 -20.76
C ASP A 465 51.23 -11.44 -21.86
N GLY A 466 51.56 -11.12 -23.11
CA GLY A 466 51.01 -11.78 -24.28
C GLY A 466 49.62 -11.33 -24.71
N ASP A 467 49.04 -10.31 -24.08
CA ASP A 467 47.74 -9.74 -24.48
C ASP A 467 47.93 -8.33 -25.05
N GLU A 468 46.99 -7.88 -25.88
CA GLU A 468 47.02 -6.57 -26.51
C GLU A 468 45.64 -5.94 -26.57
N GLY A 469 45.56 -4.62 -26.73
CA GLY A 469 44.31 -3.88 -26.84
C GLY A 469 43.50 -4.30 -28.06
N LEU A 470 42.18 -4.40 -27.92
CA LEU A 470 41.26 -4.64 -29.01
C LEU A 470 40.25 -3.50 -29.17
N PHE A 471 39.71 -3.02 -28.07
CA PHE A 471 38.74 -1.92 -28.07
C PHE A 471 39.19 -0.81 -27.13
N PHE A 472 39.07 0.42 -27.61
CA PHE A 472 39.33 1.64 -26.85
C PHE A 472 38.31 2.68 -27.32
N PHE A 473 37.38 3.10 -26.42
CA PHE A 473 36.37 4.09 -26.78
C PHE A 473 35.87 4.86 -25.56
N HIS A 474 35.32 6.03 -25.81
CA HIS A 474 34.73 6.89 -24.79
C HIS A 474 33.27 6.50 -24.54
N ALA A 475 32.89 6.54 -23.29
CA ALA A 475 31.52 6.26 -22.82
C ALA A 475 31.25 7.10 -21.55
N GLU A 476 30.05 6.97 -21.04
CA GLU A 476 29.64 7.51 -19.74
C GLU A 476 29.26 6.36 -18.79
N THR A 477 29.35 6.60 -17.50
CA THR A 477 28.95 5.60 -16.49
C THR A 477 27.50 5.15 -16.64
N THR A 478 26.65 5.98 -17.21
CA THR A 478 25.22 5.71 -17.48
C THR A 478 24.99 4.90 -18.75
N ASP A 479 26.04 4.71 -19.60
CA ASP A 479 25.89 3.99 -20.86
C ASP A 479 25.70 2.48 -20.65
N ARG A 480 24.91 1.86 -21.52
CA ARG A 480 24.91 0.42 -21.74
C ARG A 480 25.90 0.10 -22.84
N LEU A 481 26.70 -0.94 -22.65
CA LEU A 481 27.64 -1.42 -23.64
C LEU A 481 27.09 -2.68 -24.28
N VAL A 482 27.14 -2.73 -25.61
CA VAL A 482 26.75 -3.88 -26.41
C VAL A 482 28.00 -4.64 -26.83
N LEU A 483 28.07 -5.92 -26.47
CA LEU A 483 29.11 -6.84 -26.87
C LEU A 483 28.53 -7.88 -27.81
N PHE A 484 29.13 -8.05 -29.01
CA PHE A 484 28.78 -9.10 -29.95
C PHE A 484 29.83 -10.20 -29.92
N GLY A 485 29.43 -11.40 -29.56
CA GLY A 485 30.33 -12.56 -29.49
C GLY A 485 30.42 -13.33 -30.83
N ALA A 486 31.53 -14.02 -31.04
CA ALA A 486 31.72 -14.89 -32.19
C ALA A 486 30.70 -16.05 -32.28
N ASN A 487 29.95 -16.30 -31.20
CA ASN A 487 28.85 -17.25 -31.12
C ASN A 487 27.50 -16.69 -31.65
N GLY A 488 27.49 -15.47 -32.22
CA GLY A 488 26.31 -14.83 -32.79
C GLY A 488 25.32 -14.29 -31.76
N ARG A 489 25.72 -14.16 -30.49
CA ARG A 489 24.92 -13.59 -29.41
C ARG A 489 25.37 -12.18 -29.05
N PHE A 490 24.41 -11.35 -28.70
CA PHE A 490 24.67 -10.07 -28.11
C PHE A 490 24.55 -10.16 -26.58
N TYR A 491 25.42 -9.47 -25.88
CA TYR A 491 25.45 -9.31 -24.45
C TYR A 491 25.41 -7.83 -24.09
N THR A 492 24.82 -7.49 -22.95
CA THR A 492 24.71 -6.10 -22.51
C THR A 492 25.39 -5.95 -21.15
N LEU A 493 26.28 -4.97 -21.04
CA LEU A 493 26.99 -4.59 -19.83
C LEU A 493 26.60 -3.17 -19.43
N ALA A 494 26.38 -2.91 -18.15
CA ALA A 494 26.24 -1.55 -17.64
C ALA A 494 27.64 -0.94 -17.41
N ALA A 495 27.91 0.22 -17.95
CA ALA A 495 29.25 0.83 -17.91
C ALA A 495 29.72 1.15 -16.47
N ASN A 496 28.80 1.46 -15.55
CA ASN A 496 29.08 1.68 -14.13
C ASN A 496 29.54 0.43 -13.37
N THR A 497 29.32 -0.77 -13.93
CA THR A 497 29.73 -2.04 -13.31
C THR A 497 31.13 -2.48 -13.72
N LEU A 498 31.74 -1.77 -14.64
CA LEU A 498 33.09 -2.10 -15.11
C LEU A 498 34.14 -1.86 -14.02
N PRO A 499 35.14 -2.75 -13.89
CA PRO A 499 36.23 -2.54 -12.95
C PRO A 499 36.98 -1.26 -13.29
N GLY A 500 37.17 -0.42 -12.30
CA GLY A 500 37.95 0.83 -12.40
C GLY A 500 39.40 0.63 -11.97
N GLY A 501 40.24 1.63 -12.26
CA GLY A 501 41.56 1.72 -11.67
C GLY A 501 42.74 1.41 -12.58
N ARG A 502 43.93 1.21 -11.95
CA ARG A 502 45.21 1.10 -12.62
C ARG A 502 45.62 -0.32 -13.01
N GLY A 503 44.81 -1.31 -12.67
CA GLY A 503 45.07 -2.74 -12.96
C GLY A 503 44.87 -3.13 -14.43
N THR A 504 44.90 -4.42 -14.73
CA THR A 504 44.65 -4.97 -16.09
C THR A 504 43.14 -5.18 -16.36
N GLY A 505 42.26 -4.88 -15.41
CA GLY A 505 40.82 -5.12 -15.49
C GLY A 505 40.42 -6.53 -15.07
N GLU A 506 39.21 -6.94 -15.42
CA GLU A 506 38.63 -8.26 -15.15
C GLU A 506 38.18 -8.94 -16.42
N PRO A 507 38.15 -10.28 -16.49
CA PRO A 507 37.61 -10.98 -17.63
C PRO A 507 36.13 -10.66 -17.85
N VAL A 508 35.74 -10.23 -19.03
CA VAL A 508 34.34 -9.96 -19.40
C VAL A 508 33.42 -11.18 -19.17
N ARG A 509 34.00 -12.37 -19.20
CA ARG A 509 33.32 -13.65 -18.95
C ARG A 509 32.81 -13.82 -17.51
N LEU A 510 33.33 -13.04 -16.58
CA LEU A 510 32.78 -12.95 -15.22
C LEU A 510 31.48 -12.11 -15.16
N MET A 511 31.28 -11.24 -16.15
CA MET A 511 30.14 -10.35 -16.21
C MET A 511 29.01 -10.89 -17.08
N VAL A 512 29.35 -11.62 -18.17
CA VAL A 512 28.39 -12.24 -19.12
C VAL A 512 28.80 -13.67 -19.44
N ASP A 513 27.83 -14.52 -19.81
CA ASP A 513 28.04 -15.94 -20.07
C ASP A 513 28.59 -16.15 -21.54
N LEU A 514 29.69 -15.46 -21.85
CA LEU A 514 30.41 -15.65 -23.12
C LEU A 514 31.26 -16.90 -23.03
N PRO A 515 31.05 -17.92 -23.89
CA PRO A 515 31.86 -19.14 -23.91
C PRO A 515 33.36 -18.87 -24.08
N ASN A 516 34.21 -19.68 -23.46
CA ASN A 516 35.68 -19.49 -23.50
C ASN A 516 36.26 -19.47 -24.91
N GLU A 517 35.66 -20.23 -25.81
CA GLU A 517 36.08 -20.37 -27.21
C GLU A 517 35.57 -19.22 -28.11
N ALA A 518 34.60 -18.46 -27.64
CA ALA A 518 34.02 -17.36 -28.39
C ALA A 518 34.83 -16.06 -28.18
N GLY A 519 35.39 -15.55 -29.26
CA GLY A 519 36.02 -14.22 -29.30
C GLY A 519 34.98 -13.10 -29.25
N ILE A 520 35.44 -11.89 -28.94
CA ILE A 520 34.64 -10.66 -29.00
C ILE A 520 34.77 -10.06 -30.39
N VAL A 521 33.68 -9.93 -31.14
CA VAL A 521 33.64 -9.34 -32.48
C VAL A 521 33.51 -7.82 -32.42
N THR A 522 32.63 -7.34 -31.54
CA THR A 522 32.40 -5.89 -31.37
C THR A 522 32.06 -5.59 -29.92
N LEU A 523 32.53 -4.45 -29.43
CA LEU A 523 32.16 -3.86 -28.15
C LEU A 523 32.03 -2.35 -28.34
N MET A 524 30.86 -1.79 -28.02
CA MET A 524 30.57 -0.36 -28.20
C MET A 524 29.44 0.13 -27.27
N PRO A 525 29.32 1.45 -27.03
CA PRO A 525 28.18 2.02 -26.34
C PRO A 525 26.90 1.84 -27.16
N ALA A 526 25.82 1.40 -26.52
CA ALA A 526 24.51 1.33 -27.13
C ALA A 526 23.97 2.74 -27.41
N ARG A 527 23.33 2.90 -28.57
CA ARG A 527 22.65 4.15 -28.93
C ARG A 527 21.29 3.83 -29.56
N PRO A 528 20.19 4.37 -29.03
CA PRO A 528 18.84 4.11 -29.55
C PRO A 528 18.72 4.45 -31.04
N GLY A 529 17.94 3.65 -31.78
CA GLY A 529 17.60 3.91 -33.15
C GLY A 529 18.72 3.63 -34.20
N ARG A 530 19.91 3.16 -33.76
CA ARG A 530 20.95 2.72 -34.71
C ARG A 530 20.61 1.38 -35.34
N ARG A 531 21.11 1.14 -36.54
CA ARG A 531 21.04 -0.15 -37.21
C ARG A 531 22.45 -0.76 -37.32
N LEU A 532 22.53 -2.05 -37.13
CA LEU A 532 23.79 -2.81 -37.19
C LEU A 532 23.74 -3.81 -38.33
N LEU A 533 24.81 -3.85 -39.11
CA LEU A 533 25.09 -4.93 -40.07
C LEU A 533 25.77 -6.07 -39.33
N VAL A 534 25.15 -7.25 -39.32
CA VAL A 534 25.72 -8.47 -38.74
C VAL A 534 25.92 -9.52 -39.81
N ALA A 535 27.08 -10.18 -39.80
CA ALA A 535 27.37 -11.23 -40.79
C ALA A 535 28.23 -12.35 -40.21
N SER A 536 28.02 -13.57 -40.76
CA SER A 536 28.78 -14.77 -40.43
C SER A 536 30.02 -14.90 -41.32
N SER A 537 30.99 -15.70 -40.88
CA SER A 537 32.18 -16.07 -41.65
C SER A 537 31.84 -16.78 -42.97
N GLU A 538 30.65 -17.37 -43.10
CA GLU A 538 30.19 -17.97 -44.36
C GLU A 538 29.65 -16.93 -45.36
N GLY A 539 29.48 -15.68 -44.95
CA GLY A 539 29.00 -14.59 -45.79
C GLY A 539 27.48 -14.45 -45.83
N ASP A 540 26.79 -14.98 -44.86
CA ASP A 540 25.36 -14.70 -44.62
C ASP A 540 25.21 -13.57 -43.61
N GLY A 541 24.33 -12.61 -43.85
CA GLY A 541 24.15 -11.46 -42.99
C GLY A 541 22.83 -10.75 -43.21
N PHE A 542 22.55 -9.79 -42.34
CA PHE A 542 21.35 -8.95 -42.37
C PHE A 542 21.57 -7.67 -41.54
N VAL A 543 20.62 -6.77 -41.63
CA VAL A 543 20.57 -5.56 -40.80
C VAL A 543 19.65 -5.81 -39.60
N VAL A 544 20.05 -5.37 -38.42
CA VAL A 544 19.24 -5.45 -37.19
C VAL A 544 19.19 -4.10 -36.48
N SER A 545 18.03 -3.74 -35.91
CA SER A 545 17.94 -2.57 -35.01
C SER A 545 18.74 -2.81 -33.72
N GLU A 546 19.50 -1.83 -33.30
CA GLU A 546 20.28 -1.93 -32.05
C GLU A 546 19.39 -2.08 -30.81
N ASP A 547 18.19 -1.50 -30.83
CA ASP A 547 17.22 -1.66 -29.75
C ASP A 547 16.80 -3.13 -29.58
N GLU A 548 16.80 -3.91 -30.66
CA GLU A 548 16.46 -5.32 -30.67
C GLU A 548 17.58 -6.25 -30.16
N VAL A 549 18.81 -5.77 -30.06
CA VAL A 549 19.93 -6.62 -29.61
C VAL A 549 20.24 -6.50 -28.13
N ILE A 550 19.62 -5.57 -27.41
CA ILE A 550 19.81 -5.38 -25.98
C ILE A 550 19.37 -6.64 -25.21
N ALA A 551 20.31 -7.26 -24.50
CA ALA A 551 20.07 -8.45 -23.71
C ALA A 551 19.73 -8.08 -22.26
N GLN A 552 18.71 -8.72 -21.69
CA GLN A 552 18.28 -8.49 -20.32
C GLN A 552 18.93 -9.46 -19.31
N THR A 553 19.61 -10.52 -19.80
CA THR A 553 20.23 -11.54 -18.96
C THR A 553 21.70 -11.74 -19.33
N ARG A 554 22.49 -12.29 -18.39
CA ARG A 554 23.91 -12.61 -18.60
C ARG A 554 24.14 -13.62 -19.74
N ALA A 555 23.14 -14.48 -20.02
CA ALA A 555 23.19 -15.47 -21.10
C ALA A 555 23.14 -14.83 -22.49
N GLY A 556 22.86 -13.53 -22.60
CA GLY A 556 22.78 -12.79 -23.84
C GLY A 556 21.60 -13.17 -24.73
N LYS A 557 21.43 -12.44 -25.84
CA LYS A 557 20.34 -12.62 -26.81
C LYS A 557 20.91 -13.20 -28.13
N GLN A 558 20.39 -14.34 -28.57
CA GLN A 558 20.77 -14.90 -29.88
C GLN A 558 20.17 -14.07 -31.00
N VAL A 559 21.01 -13.51 -31.86
CA VAL A 559 20.60 -12.66 -33.01
C VAL A 559 21.02 -13.30 -34.32
N LEU A 560 22.31 -13.60 -34.49
CA LEU A 560 22.81 -14.26 -35.68
C LEU A 560 22.87 -15.78 -35.49
N ASN A 561 22.03 -16.53 -36.20
CA ASN A 561 22.08 -17.98 -36.22
C ASN A 561 23.21 -18.48 -37.10
N LEU A 562 24.11 -19.24 -36.52
CA LEU A 562 25.32 -19.73 -37.20
C LEU A 562 25.17 -21.18 -37.67
N GLY A 563 25.80 -21.52 -38.78
CA GLY A 563 25.98 -22.91 -39.20
C GLY A 563 27.02 -23.65 -38.31
N PRO A 564 27.14 -24.98 -38.44
CA PRO A 564 27.99 -25.79 -37.56
C PRO A 564 29.47 -25.36 -37.49
N ASN A 565 30.02 -24.81 -38.59
CA ASN A 565 31.42 -24.36 -38.67
C ASN A 565 31.53 -22.84 -38.83
N ALA A 566 30.41 -22.12 -38.73
CA ALA A 566 30.36 -20.68 -38.90
C ALA A 566 30.60 -19.98 -37.58
N ARG A 567 31.20 -18.79 -37.63
CA ARG A 567 31.29 -17.85 -36.53
C ARG A 567 30.75 -16.49 -36.95
N ALA A 568 30.32 -15.69 -36.02
CA ALA A 568 30.03 -14.28 -36.26
C ALA A 568 31.36 -13.57 -36.62
N GLN A 569 31.36 -12.80 -37.68
CA GLN A 569 32.58 -12.21 -38.24
C GLN A 569 32.52 -10.68 -38.29
N VAL A 570 31.34 -10.13 -38.50
CA VAL A 570 31.12 -8.69 -38.69
C VAL A 570 29.96 -8.23 -37.81
N CYS A 571 30.17 -7.10 -37.15
CA CYS A 571 29.11 -6.29 -36.52
C CYS A 571 29.54 -4.82 -36.61
N ARG A 572 28.89 -4.04 -37.48
CA ARG A 572 29.20 -2.63 -37.71
C ARG A 572 27.93 -1.79 -37.73
N VAL A 573 28.07 -0.54 -37.31
CA VAL A 573 26.99 0.44 -37.44
C VAL A 573 26.74 0.73 -38.92
N VAL A 574 25.49 0.68 -39.32
CA VAL A 574 25.09 0.98 -40.70
C VAL A 574 25.28 2.46 -40.99
N ALA A 575 26.09 2.78 -41.97
CA ALA A 575 26.39 4.13 -42.44
C ALA A 575 26.31 4.20 -43.96
N GLY A 576 25.29 4.89 -44.48
CA GLY A 576 25.15 5.05 -45.95
C GLY A 576 24.15 4.10 -46.60
N ASP A 577 24.29 3.92 -47.89
CA ASP A 577 23.32 3.29 -48.80
C ASP A 577 23.84 2.04 -49.53
N HIS A 578 25.14 1.71 -49.39
CA HIS A 578 25.77 0.55 -50.00
C HIS A 578 26.54 -0.29 -48.98
N VAL A 579 26.68 -1.57 -49.29
CA VAL A 579 27.46 -2.57 -48.56
C VAL A 579 28.65 -2.98 -49.40
N ALA A 580 29.84 -2.97 -48.80
CA ALA A 580 31.03 -3.59 -49.39
C ALA A 580 31.42 -4.83 -48.60
N CYS A 581 31.57 -5.96 -49.27
CA CYS A 581 32.03 -7.21 -48.69
C CYS A 581 33.40 -7.58 -49.30
N VAL A 582 34.29 -8.13 -48.48
CA VAL A 582 35.55 -8.70 -48.97
C VAL A 582 35.72 -10.12 -48.42
N GLY A 583 36.05 -11.03 -49.34
CA GLY A 583 36.34 -12.42 -48.99
C GLY A 583 37.81 -12.64 -48.60
N GLN A 584 38.10 -13.78 -47.96
CA GLN A 584 39.47 -14.25 -47.72
C GLN A 584 40.25 -14.44 -49.03
N ASN A 585 39.54 -14.66 -50.12
CA ASN A 585 40.08 -14.75 -51.46
C ASN A 585 40.36 -13.38 -52.12
N ARG A 586 40.33 -12.28 -51.33
CA ARG A 586 40.59 -10.90 -51.78
C ARG A 586 39.62 -10.36 -52.82
N LYS A 587 38.45 -10.94 -52.98
CA LYS A 587 37.45 -10.40 -53.90
C LYS A 587 36.50 -9.46 -53.12
N VAL A 588 36.30 -8.27 -53.65
CA VAL A 588 35.39 -7.24 -53.17
C VAL A 588 34.12 -7.27 -54.02
N LEU A 589 32.97 -7.13 -53.36
CA LEU A 589 31.66 -6.95 -53.95
C LEU A 589 30.97 -5.76 -53.27
N VAL A 590 30.44 -4.85 -54.07
CA VAL A 590 29.64 -3.71 -53.61
C VAL A 590 28.22 -3.86 -54.13
N PHE A 591 27.21 -3.72 -53.26
CA PHE A 591 25.80 -3.80 -53.64
C PHE A 591 24.96 -2.87 -52.78
N PRO A 592 23.74 -2.47 -53.21
CA PRO A 592 22.85 -1.62 -52.43
C PRO A 592 22.45 -2.23 -51.10
N LEU A 593 22.36 -1.41 -50.04
CA LEU A 593 22.01 -1.84 -48.69
C LEU A 593 20.58 -2.38 -48.60
N ASP A 594 19.66 -1.89 -49.43
CA ASP A 594 18.26 -2.32 -49.49
C ASP A 594 18.06 -3.78 -49.95
N GLU A 595 19.10 -4.38 -50.55
CA GLU A 595 19.12 -5.81 -50.87
C GLU A 595 19.28 -6.70 -49.59
N LEU A 596 19.62 -6.13 -48.43
CA LEU A 596 19.67 -6.84 -47.14
C LEU A 596 18.36 -6.68 -46.36
N PRO A 597 17.78 -7.79 -45.91
CA PRO A 597 16.61 -7.70 -45.04
C PRO A 597 16.96 -7.12 -43.67
N GLU A 598 16.03 -6.38 -43.08
CA GLU A 598 16.08 -6.03 -41.67
C GLU A 598 15.37 -7.13 -40.86
N MET A 599 16.06 -7.72 -39.89
CA MET A 599 15.59 -8.87 -39.11
C MET A 599 15.97 -8.72 -37.65
N THR A 600 15.11 -9.21 -36.73
CA THR A 600 15.40 -9.24 -35.29
C THR A 600 16.28 -10.43 -34.90
N ARG A 601 16.21 -11.54 -35.68
CA ARG A 601 16.99 -12.78 -35.48
C ARG A 601 16.96 -13.65 -36.75
N GLY A 602 18.04 -14.29 -37.06
CA GLY A 602 18.07 -15.26 -38.18
C GLY A 602 19.47 -15.62 -38.65
N LYS A 603 19.57 -16.41 -39.71
CA LYS A 603 20.82 -16.67 -40.43
C LYS A 603 21.19 -15.52 -41.38
N GLY A 604 20.18 -14.75 -41.79
CA GLY A 604 20.32 -13.74 -42.82
C GLY A 604 20.32 -14.31 -44.22
N VAL A 605 20.75 -13.48 -45.14
CA VAL A 605 20.83 -13.82 -46.58
C VAL A 605 22.30 -13.81 -47.06
N ARG A 606 22.60 -14.58 -48.08
CA ARG A 606 23.94 -14.63 -48.69
C ARG A 606 24.32 -13.25 -49.22
N MET A 607 25.39 -12.66 -48.68
CA MET A 607 25.92 -11.35 -49.09
C MET A 607 26.86 -11.50 -50.29
N GLN A 608 27.80 -12.46 -50.23
CA GLN A 608 28.75 -12.77 -51.28
C GLN A 608 28.96 -14.27 -51.41
N LYS A 609 29.20 -14.81 -52.62
CA LYS A 609 29.57 -16.21 -52.87
C LYS A 609 31.08 -16.34 -52.90
N PHE A 610 31.59 -17.35 -52.20
CA PHE A 610 33.01 -17.71 -52.18
C PHE A 610 33.20 -19.08 -52.84
N LYS A 611 34.25 -19.25 -53.65
CA LYS A 611 34.67 -20.57 -54.13
C LYS A 611 35.52 -21.25 -53.07
N ASP A 612 36.44 -20.46 -52.49
CA ASP A 612 37.36 -20.88 -51.43
C ASP A 612 37.36 -19.83 -50.31
N GLY A 613 37.49 -20.26 -49.07
CA GLY A 613 37.46 -19.39 -47.91
C GLY A 613 36.04 -18.90 -47.57
N GLY A 614 35.96 -17.77 -46.88
CA GLY A 614 34.71 -17.16 -46.42
C GLY A 614 34.78 -15.64 -46.44
N LEU A 615 33.83 -14.99 -45.73
CA LEU A 615 33.82 -13.55 -45.51
C LEU A 615 34.98 -13.15 -44.60
N ALA A 616 35.82 -12.20 -45.04
CA ALA A 616 36.86 -11.62 -44.22
C ALA A 616 36.35 -10.37 -43.46
N ASP A 617 35.67 -9.46 -44.16
CA ASP A 617 35.10 -8.24 -43.59
C ASP A 617 33.94 -7.70 -44.44
N ALA A 618 33.11 -6.85 -43.85
CA ALA A 618 32.09 -6.09 -44.56
C ALA A 618 31.89 -4.72 -43.87
N THR A 619 31.56 -3.71 -44.68
CA THR A 619 31.28 -2.36 -44.20
C THR A 619 30.13 -1.75 -44.99
N THR A 620 29.54 -0.68 -44.45
CA THR A 620 28.54 0.12 -45.15
C THR A 620 29.07 1.52 -45.36
N PHE A 621 28.70 2.15 -46.49
CA PHE A 621 29.18 3.48 -46.85
C PHE A 621 28.19 4.15 -47.82
N ARG A 622 28.37 5.45 -48.06
CA ARG A 622 27.62 6.16 -49.12
C ARG A 622 28.37 6.04 -50.45
N LEU A 623 27.67 5.59 -51.46
CA LEU A 623 28.28 5.41 -52.79
C LEU A 623 28.91 6.70 -53.31
N ALA A 624 28.27 7.85 -53.07
CA ALA A 624 28.76 9.15 -53.49
C ALA A 624 30.11 9.54 -52.84
N ASP A 625 30.38 9.04 -51.61
CA ASP A 625 31.62 9.35 -50.86
C ASP A 625 32.78 8.39 -51.23
N GLY A 626 32.48 7.31 -51.95
CA GLY A 626 33.42 6.25 -52.30
C GLY A 626 33.71 5.27 -51.17
N LEU A 627 34.39 4.17 -51.47
CA LEU A 627 34.79 3.12 -50.54
C LEU A 627 36.16 3.43 -49.94
N SER A 628 36.23 3.56 -48.63
CA SER A 628 37.47 3.87 -47.92
C SER A 628 38.02 2.66 -47.17
N TRP A 629 39.37 2.55 -47.12
CA TRP A 629 40.10 1.56 -46.30
C TRP A 629 41.43 2.13 -45.80
N LYS A 630 42.06 1.48 -44.85
CA LYS A 630 43.42 1.82 -44.40
C LYS A 630 44.44 0.98 -45.18
N ASP A 631 45.44 1.65 -45.81
CA ASP A 631 46.54 0.95 -46.47
C ASP A 631 47.53 0.34 -45.43
N PRO A 632 48.46 -0.53 -45.83
CA PRO A 632 49.45 -1.10 -44.92
C PRO A 632 50.33 -0.09 -44.15
N ALA A 633 50.37 1.16 -44.60
CA ALA A 633 51.06 2.26 -43.92
C ALA A 633 50.13 3.06 -42.98
N GLY A 634 48.86 2.61 -42.75
CA GLY A 634 47.88 3.23 -41.88
C GLY A 634 47.19 4.48 -42.46
N ARG A 635 47.43 4.82 -43.76
CA ARG A 635 46.78 5.97 -44.40
C ARG A 635 45.42 5.58 -44.96
N THR A 636 44.44 6.44 -44.80
CA THR A 636 43.10 6.24 -45.40
C THR A 636 43.18 6.46 -46.90
N ARG A 637 42.75 5.47 -47.67
CA ARG A 637 42.55 5.53 -49.12
C ARG A 637 41.07 5.44 -49.43
N THR A 638 40.60 6.22 -50.38
CA THR A 638 39.21 6.22 -50.83
C THR A 638 39.19 5.97 -52.35
N GLU A 639 38.40 4.99 -52.77
CA GLU A 639 38.14 4.70 -54.19
C GLU A 639 36.74 5.20 -54.52
N THR A 640 36.65 6.10 -55.47
CA THR A 640 35.38 6.71 -55.89
C THR A 640 34.83 6.06 -57.18
N ASP A 641 35.70 5.48 -57.98
CA ASP A 641 35.26 4.72 -59.16
C ASP A 641 35.08 3.24 -58.78
N LEU A 642 33.88 2.93 -58.36
CA LEU A 642 33.50 1.60 -57.91
C LEU A 642 32.84 0.73 -58.97
N GLY A 643 32.77 1.17 -60.24
CA GLY A 643 32.04 0.49 -61.30
C GLY A 643 32.43 -0.98 -61.48
N GLU A 644 33.73 -1.35 -61.29
CA GLU A 644 34.19 -2.74 -61.38
C GLU A 644 33.71 -3.66 -60.27
N TRP A 645 33.43 -3.13 -59.07
CA TRP A 645 33.02 -3.89 -57.87
C TRP A 645 31.52 -3.84 -57.61
N LEU A 646 30.78 -2.94 -58.29
CA LEU A 646 29.33 -2.89 -58.21
C LEU A 646 28.71 -4.15 -58.83
N GLY A 647 27.76 -4.73 -58.10
CA GLY A 647 27.05 -5.93 -58.52
C GLY A 647 25.80 -6.19 -57.71
N LYS A 648 25.12 -7.28 -57.98
CA LYS A 648 23.98 -7.75 -57.18
C LYS A 648 24.48 -8.55 -56.00
N ARG A 649 23.73 -8.50 -54.89
CA ARG A 649 23.96 -9.34 -53.73
C ARG A 649 24.16 -10.81 -54.13
N ALA A 650 24.97 -11.55 -53.39
CA ALA A 650 25.35 -12.93 -53.67
C ALA A 650 26.17 -13.14 -54.95
N GLY A 651 26.74 -12.09 -55.54
CA GLY A 651 27.76 -12.17 -56.57
C GLY A 651 29.09 -12.71 -56.05
N THR A 652 30.03 -13.04 -56.96
CA THR A 652 31.39 -13.53 -56.59
C THR A 652 32.36 -12.40 -56.27
N GLY A 653 32.05 -11.17 -56.71
CA GLY A 653 32.96 -10.02 -56.63
C GLY A 653 34.17 -10.09 -57.55
N ARG A 654 34.99 -9.04 -57.52
CA ARG A 654 36.26 -8.92 -58.30
C ARG A 654 37.43 -8.66 -57.35
N MET A 655 38.63 -8.85 -57.83
CA MET A 655 39.87 -8.64 -57.06
C MET A 655 39.88 -7.23 -56.44
N ALA A 656 40.33 -7.15 -55.22
CA ALA A 656 40.40 -5.90 -54.45
C ALA A 656 41.32 -4.87 -55.15
N PRO A 657 41.09 -3.58 -54.99
CA PRO A 657 41.85 -2.49 -55.56
C PRO A 657 43.34 -2.57 -55.18
N ARG A 658 44.18 -1.95 -55.99
CA ARG A 658 45.62 -1.84 -55.67
C ARG A 658 45.85 -1.08 -54.39
N GLY A 659 46.63 -1.67 -53.45
CA GLY A 659 46.87 -1.08 -52.13
C GLY A 659 45.87 -1.48 -51.09
N PHE A 660 44.88 -2.33 -51.40
CA PHE A 660 44.02 -2.92 -50.40
C PHE A 660 44.80 -3.83 -49.44
N PRO A 661 44.58 -3.76 -48.09
CA PRO A 661 45.41 -4.43 -47.10
C PRO A 661 45.38 -5.97 -47.24
N ARG A 662 46.49 -6.61 -46.83
CA ARG A 662 46.64 -8.09 -46.93
C ARG A 662 45.76 -8.85 -45.94
N ASN A 663 45.36 -8.22 -44.83
CA ASN A 663 44.46 -8.80 -43.85
C ASN A 663 42.99 -8.83 -44.30
N ASN A 664 42.67 -8.27 -45.46
CA ASN A 664 41.33 -8.19 -46.05
C ASN A 664 40.32 -7.47 -45.13
N ARG A 665 40.69 -6.35 -44.52
CA ARG A 665 39.83 -5.53 -43.69
C ARG A 665 39.75 -4.11 -44.26
N PHE A 666 38.63 -3.45 -43.97
CA PHE A 666 38.40 -2.05 -44.37
C PHE A 666 38.96 -1.05 -43.35
N ASP A 667 39.24 -1.49 -42.11
CA ASP A 667 39.79 -0.68 -41.03
C ASP A 667 41.18 -1.10 -40.58
#